data_8f1c12d2c006f35f73db87a989e5f697
#
_entry.id   8f1c12d2c006f35f73db87a989e5f697
#
_cell.length_a   1.000
_cell.length_b   1.000
_cell.length_c   1.000
_cell.angle_alpha   90.00
_cell.angle_beta   90.00
_cell.angle_gamma   90.00
#
_symmetry.space_group_name_H-M   'P 1'
#
loop_
_entity.id
_entity.type
_entity.pdbx_description
1 polymer ?
#
loop_
_entity_poly.entity_id
_entity_poly.type
_entity_poly.pdbx_seq_one_letter_code
_entity_poly.pdbx_strand_id
1 'polypeptide(L)'
;MTGLTQLLEIGLTGLSAATEAIQTVSDNTANVNTPGYNVESVNQTELPGAAGGPGFGTNVTSIQRAFDQFAYQEVVQASSANQAAQTVQTNTQTLAAIFPVASGGTGGLGAALNSFFAAANQVAQDPTSTSNRAAFLGEAQSLASTFRSVGGQLAAASTSLDGQLASAVQQINTLAQQIATLNQQIAGQTAASGGAPNSLLDQRDELVRELSEQVGITTIQGANGVLDVYTAGGAALVNGTSAYQLAVSSDSYGDGEPTVTYTPNGQDLTNSLTGGQLGGILSSRSQLVSAQDTVGGLAVGLTSAVNQQQSLGLDLNGKLGGPLFSVAGPTAYASQSNTGSGALTATIGNPVGFTPGDFVLTKTSSGFQATDIATGQVTTLGNGPTLNLDGLTITVSGTVATGDSFKLEPTAAAAQSFATTTSDPSAIAAASPYVATAGNNLGNIQATVGNAVSGATLPPGTAVIPAANFGQPISIKFTSSSTFQVLSSGNSVIASGSYSATSGAEIAIAYPSPAPAGDVVPISLSAGTAVAGDSFGITPGGTGSSGNIVGIAGLANQNVLSGQTLGSAYAALVTNVGSRGQEAKVTAQAAQAVLTQAQNTQQSISGVNLDEEAAHLVAYQQAYQAAAKVIATAQTLFDSLLNAV
;
A
#
# COMPACT_ATOMS: atom_id res chain seq x y z
N MET A 1 12.99 58.85 60.61
CA MET A 1 13.61 57.53 60.35
C MET A 1 12.78 56.67 59.38
N THR A 2 11.45 56.71 59.40
CA THR A 2 10.56 55.95 58.50
C THR A 2 10.76 56.17 56.97
N GLY A 3 10.99 57.47 56.58
CA GLY A 3 11.20 57.79 55.16
C GLY A 3 12.55 57.33 54.59
N LEU A 4 13.59 57.15 55.39
CA LEU A 4 14.89 56.74 54.96
C LEU A 4 14.97 55.21 54.80
N THR A 5 14.33 54.47 55.70
CA THR A 5 14.19 53.00 55.56
C THR A 5 13.32 52.66 54.33
N GLN A 6 12.30 53.44 54.05
CA GLN A 6 11.46 53.30 52.87
C GLN A 6 12.24 53.51 51.53
N LEU A 7 13.09 54.57 51.46
CA LEU A 7 13.96 54.84 50.33
C LEU A 7 14.96 53.68 50.09
N LEU A 8 15.47 53.11 51.17
CA LEU A 8 16.39 51.98 51.11
C LEU A 8 15.68 50.72 50.61
N GLU A 9 14.43 50.52 51.06
CA GLU A 9 13.60 49.37 50.63
C GLU A 9 13.17 49.51 49.15
N ILE A 10 12.78 50.69 48.69
CA ILE A 10 12.51 50.98 47.27
C ILE A 10 13.76 50.71 46.40
N GLY A 11 14.94 51.16 46.86
CA GLY A 11 16.18 50.93 46.17
C GLY A 11 16.55 49.42 46.09
N LEU A 12 16.35 48.67 47.17
CA LEU A 12 16.65 47.24 47.26
C LEU A 12 15.68 46.43 46.37
N THR A 13 14.39 46.68 46.44
CA THR A 13 13.40 45.99 45.61
C THR A 13 13.58 46.31 44.12
N GLY A 14 13.89 47.56 43.77
CA GLY A 14 14.24 47.93 42.39
C GLY A 14 15.53 47.30 41.90
N LEU A 15 16.55 47.15 42.76
CA LEU A 15 17.79 46.45 42.41
C LEU A 15 17.57 44.95 42.16
N SER A 16 16.79 44.30 43.03
CA SER A 16 16.42 42.89 42.87
C SER A 16 15.66 42.66 41.58
N ALA A 17 14.65 43.48 41.30
CA ALA A 17 13.86 43.36 40.06
C ALA A 17 14.71 43.59 38.79
N ALA A 18 15.62 44.57 38.81
CA ALA A 18 16.53 44.80 37.68
C ALA A 18 17.54 43.66 37.50
N THR A 19 18.00 43.03 38.58
CA THR A 19 18.91 41.87 38.51
C THR A 19 18.20 40.65 37.87
N GLU A 20 16.99 40.37 38.30
CA GLU A 20 16.17 39.27 37.78
C GLU A 20 15.84 39.48 36.29
N ALA A 21 15.53 40.72 35.90
CA ALA A 21 15.31 41.09 34.51
C ALA A 21 16.58 40.94 33.63
N ILE A 22 17.76 41.31 34.15
CA ILE A 22 19.04 41.10 33.45
C ILE A 22 19.33 39.63 33.30
N GLN A 23 19.05 38.80 34.32
CA GLN A 23 19.21 37.33 34.21
C GLN A 23 18.29 36.77 33.14
N THR A 24 17.02 37.12 33.12
CA THR A 24 16.05 36.66 32.10
C THR A 24 16.49 37.01 30.68
N VAL A 25 16.94 38.28 30.44
CA VAL A 25 17.49 38.68 29.13
C VAL A 25 18.74 37.87 28.76
N SER A 26 19.59 37.56 29.74
CA SER A 26 20.78 36.73 29.51
C SER A 26 20.41 35.30 29.15
N ASP A 27 19.42 34.74 29.83
CA ASP A 27 18.88 33.41 29.53
C ASP A 27 18.22 33.34 28.13
N ASN A 28 17.40 34.34 27.77
CA ASN A 28 16.84 34.49 26.44
C ASN A 28 17.94 34.53 25.36
N THR A 29 18.97 35.38 25.58
CA THR A 29 20.08 35.53 24.64
C THR A 29 20.88 34.23 24.49
N ALA A 30 21.13 33.52 25.59
CA ALA A 30 21.87 32.24 25.58
C ALA A 30 21.12 31.14 24.86
N ASN A 31 19.78 31.14 24.94
CA ASN A 31 18.91 30.08 24.39
C ASN A 31 18.27 30.42 23.04
N VAL A 32 18.68 31.51 22.37
CA VAL A 32 18.13 31.92 21.05
C VAL A 32 18.13 30.84 19.99
N ASN A 33 19.09 29.91 20.06
CA ASN A 33 19.21 28.77 19.14
C ASN A 33 18.78 27.43 19.76
N THR A 34 18.22 27.43 20.97
CA THR A 34 17.76 26.21 21.63
C THR A 34 16.37 25.84 21.08
N PRO A 35 16.19 24.66 20.44
CA PRO A 35 14.88 24.22 19.95
C PRO A 35 13.83 24.19 21.07
N GLY A 36 12.63 24.68 20.77
CA GLY A 36 11.52 24.68 21.74
C GLY A 36 11.56 25.77 22.81
N TYR A 37 12.64 26.59 22.88
CA TYR A 37 12.74 27.70 23.83
C TYR A 37 11.78 28.82 23.44
N ASN A 38 11.01 29.31 24.45
CA ASN A 38 10.14 30.45 24.30
C ASN A 38 10.72 31.64 25.06
N VAL A 39 10.71 32.83 24.46
CA VAL A 39 11.22 34.05 25.11
C VAL A 39 10.49 34.31 26.44
N GLU A 40 11.24 34.59 27.47
CA GLU A 40 10.72 34.87 28.80
C GLU A 40 10.71 36.37 29.12
N SER A 41 9.73 36.81 29.90
CA SER A 41 9.58 38.18 30.36
C SER A 41 9.28 38.25 31.85
N VAL A 42 9.80 39.25 32.50
CA VAL A 42 9.63 39.49 33.94
C VAL A 42 8.38 40.32 34.19
N ASN A 43 7.41 39.78 34.92
CA ASN A 43 6.23 40.52 35.39
C ASN A 43 6.49 41.16 36.74
N GLN A 44 6.28 42.46 36.80
CA GLN A 44 6.50 43.25 38.02
C GLN A 44 5.20 43.92 38.45
N THR A 45 4.99 44.04 39.77
CA THR A 45 3.89 44.79 40.37
C THR A 45 4.41 45.79 41.40
N GLU A 46 3.71 46.92 41.56
CA GLU A 46 3.99 47.86 42.62
C GLU A 46 3.72 47.24 44.01
N LEU A 47 4.61 47.49 44.97
CA LEU A 47 4.36 47.20 46.36
C LEU A 47 3.61 48.39 46.96
N PRO A 48 2.29 48.24 47.31
CA PRO A 48 1.47 49.37 47.76
C PRO A 48 1.95 49.91 49.10
N GLY A 49 2.00 51.22 49.21
CA GLY A 49 2.27 51.91 50.45
C GLY A 49 1.06 51.94 51.42
N ALA A 50 1.29 52.40 52.62
CA ALA A 50 0.17 52.71 53.55
C ALA A 50 -0.80 53.71 52.93
N ALA A 51 -2.09 53.65 53.27
CA ALA A 51 -3.16 54.46 52.67
C ALA A 51 -2.78 55.96 52.60
N GLY A 52 -2.52 56.43 51.34
CA GLY A 52 -2.10 57.80 51.03
C GLY A 52 -0.61 58.11 51.12
N GLY A 53 0.25 57.11 51.33
CA GLY A 53 1.72 57.18 51.30
C GLY A 53 2.36 56.73 49.99
N PRO A 54 3.64 57.04 49.75
CA PRO A 54 4.38 56.51 48.63
C PRO A 54 4.52 54.98 48.73
N GLY A 55 4.58 54.26 47.58
CA GLY A 55 4.75 52.83 47.52
C GLY A 55 6.09 52.34 48.11
N PHE A 56 6.22 51.01 48.37
CA PHE A 56 7.43 50.37 48.90
C PHE A 56 8.35 49.80 47.80
N GLY A 57 8.16 50.21 46.55
CA GLY A 57 8.97 49.78 45.42
C GLY A 57 8.23 48.78 44.52
N THR A 58 8.94 47.84 43.94
CA THR A 58 8.42 46.86 43.00
C THR A 58 8.75 45.44 43.46
N ASN A 59 7.87 44.50 43.09
CA ASN A 59 8.11 43.07 43.31
C ASN A 59 7.97 42.32 41.99
N VAL A 60 8.91 41.41 41.72
CA VAL A 60 8.77 40.44 40.63
C VAL A 60 7.77 39.37 41.05
N THR A 61 6.67 39.29 40.33
CA THR A 61 5.60 38.33 40.65
C THR A 61 5.75 37.01 39.92
N SER A 62 6.29 37.04 38.70
CA SER A 62 6.54 35.83 37.90
C SER A 62 7.48 36.13 36.73
N ILE A 63 8.16 35.09 36.22
CA ILE A 63 8.77 35.06 34.91
C ILE A 63 7.86 34.23 34.03
N GLN A 64 7.33 34.85 32.96
CA GLN A 64 6.40 34.23 32.03
C GLN A 64 7.07 34.00 30.69
N ARG A 65 6.86 32.79 30.09
CA ARG A 65 7.21 32.52 28.72
C ARG A 65 6.15 33.06 27.75
N ALA A 66 6.56 33.57 26.61
CA ALA A 66 5.66 33.96 25.53
C ALA A 66 5.21 32.70 24.78
N PHE A 67 4.00 32.24 25.09
CA PHE A 67 3.47 31.00 24.50
C PHE A 67 2.06 31.24 23.98
N ASP A 68 1.86 30.90 22.69
CA ASP A 68 0.53 30.89 22.07
C ASP A 68 0.15 29.44 21.72
N GLN A 69 -0.92 28.97 22.35
CA GLN A 69 -1.39 27.60 22.21
C GLN A 69 -1.85 27.27 20.78
N PHE A 70 -2.45 28.24 20.07
CA PHE A 70 -2.96 28.02 18.72
C PHE A 70 -1.79 27.90 17.73
N ALA A 71 -0.83 28.83 17.79
CA ALA A 71 0.36 28.76 16.94
C ALA A 71 1.17 27.48 17.20
N TYR A 72 1.29 27.07 18.46
CA TYR A 72 1.93 25.81 18.83
C TYR A 72 1.19 24.58 18.26
N GLN A 73 -0.14 24.53 18.41
CA GLN A 73 -0.94 23.41 17.86
C GLN A 73 -0.85 23.36 16.33
N GLU A 74 -0.79 24.50 15.66
CA GLU A 74 -0.59 24.57 14.20
C GLU A 74 0.76 23.94 13.81
N VAL A 75 1.84 24.24 14.55
CA VAL A 75 3.15 23.61 14.34
C VAL A 75 3.08 22.10 14.57
N VAL A 76 2.46 21.63 15.66
CA VAL A 76 2.31 20.20 15.96
C VAL A 76 1.58 19.45 14.84
N GLN A 77 0.47 20.02 14.33
CA GLN A 77 -0.29 19.42 13.23
C GLN A 77 0.49 19.46 11.91
N ALA A 78 1.13 20.59 11.61
CA ALA A 78 1.93 20.73 10.39
C ALA A 78 3.17 19.81 10.41
N SER A 79 3.83 19.63 11.57
CA SER A 79 4.94 18.69 11.73
C SER A 79 4.50 17.24 11.46
N SER A 80 3.36 16.85 12.02
CA SER A 80 2.77 15.52 11.80
C SER A 80 2.43 15.28 10.33
N ALA A 81 1.77 16.25 9.67
CA ALA A 81 1.40 16.14 8.26
C ALA A 81 2.63 16.11 7.34
N ASN A 82 3.64 16.93 7.65
CA ASN A 82 4.90 16.98 6.87
C ASN A 82 5.66 15.66 6.99
N GLN A 83 5.80 15.10 8.20
CA GLN A 83 6.52 13.85 8.40
C GLN A 83 5.80 12.67 7.72
N ALA A 84 4.47 12.61 7.79
CA ALA A 84 3.68 11.61 7.07
C ALA A 84 3.91 11.71 5.55
N ALA A 85 3.84 12.92 5.00
CA ALA A 85 4.02 13.15 3.57
C ALA A 85 5.44 12.82 3.08
N GLN A 86 6.48 13.17 3.84
CA GLN A 86 7.87 12.82 3.53
C GLN A 86 8.09 11.30 3.59
N THR A 87 7.50 10.62 4.56
CA THR A 87 7.58 9.15 4.69
C THR A 87 6.93 8.47 3.49
N VAL A 88 5.72 8.91 3.09
CA VAL A 88 5.04 8.41 1.88
C VAL A 88 5.87 8.69 0.64
N GLN A 89 6.43 9.89 0.49
CA GLN A 89 7.29 10.22 -0.66
C GLN A 89 8.49 9.29 -0.76
N THR A 90 9.22 9.07 0.33
CA THR A 90 10.42 8.22 0.37
C THR A 90 10.08 6.76 0.01
N ASN A 91 9.03 6.23 0.62
CA ASN A 91 8.62 4.83 0.41
C ASN A 91 8.04 4.62 -0.99
N THR A 92 7.28 5.60 -1.53
CA THR A 92 6.78 5.53 -2.92
C THR A 92 7.91 5.63 -3.95
N GLN A 93 8.96 6.39 -3.67
CA GLN A 93 10.17 6.42 -4.52
C GLN A 93 10.88 5.06 -4.54
N THR A 94 10.97 4.39 -3.38
CA THR A 94 11.51 3.03 -3.27
C THR A 94 10.66 2.05 -4.07
N LEU A 95 9.34 2.12 -3.97
CA LEU A 95 8.41 1.31 -4.77
C LEU A 95 8.56 1.58 -6.27
N ALA A 96 8.68 2.84 -6.69
CA ALA A 96 8.86 3.22 -8.09
C ALA A 96 10.17 2.69 -8.68
N ALA A 97 11.23 2.56 -7.88
CA ALA A 97 12.51 2.01 -8.31
C ALA A 97 12.43 0.51 -8.68
N ILE A 98 11.45 -0.23 -8.15
CA ILE A 98 11.18 -1.64 -8.50
C ILE A 98 10.61 -1.75 -9.92
N PHE A 99 9.93 -0.71 -10.41
CA PHE A 99 9.29 -0.67 -11.73
C PHE A 99 9.95 0.37 -12.65
N PRO A 100 11.19 0.15 -13.09
CA PRO A 100 11.91 1.13 -13.90
C PRO A 100 11.19 1.37 -15.23
N VAL A 101 10.91 2.64 -15.52
CA VAL A 101 10.46 3.09 -16.83
C VAL A 101 11.69 3.25 -17.71
N ALA A 102 12.09 2.19 -18.40
CA ALA A 102 13.21 2.29 -19.32
C ALA A 102 12.82 3.12 -20.55
N SER A 103 13.58 4.18 -20.83
CA SER A 103 13.50 4.89 -22.09
C SER A 103 13.85 3.93 -23.23
N GLY A 104 12.84 3.50 -24.00
CA GLY A 104 13.01 2.53 -25.09
C GLY A 104 12.55 1.10 -24.83
N GLY A 105 11.92 0.79 -23.69
CA GLY A 105 11.27 -0.51 -23.44
C GLY A 105 12.23 -1.70 -23.20
N THR A 106 13.50 -1.46 -22.88
CA THR A 106 14.55 -2.49 -22.79
C THR A 106 14.87 -2.94 -21.36
N GLY A 107 13.88 -3.00 -20.46
CA GLY A 107 14.11 -3.44 -19.09
C GLY A 107 12.83 -3.79 -18.35
N GLY A 108 12.96 -4.54 -17.25
CA GLY A 108 11.87 -4.90 -16.35
C GLY A 108 10.90 -5.94 -16.91
N LEU A 109 9.79 -6.11 -16.19
CA LEU A 109 8.80 -7.16 -16.46
C LEU A 109 8.10 -7.00 -17.82
N GLY A 110 7.83 -5.75 -18.26
CA GLY A 110 7.21 -5.49 -19.56
C GLY A 110 8.07 -5.93 -20.74
N ALA A 111 9.40 -5.69 -20.67
CA ALA A 111 10.32 -6.16 -21.69
C ALA A 111 10.41 -7.70 -21.72
N ALA A 112 10.46 -8.33 -20.55
CA ALA A 112 10.48 -9.79 -20.44
C ALA A 112 9.22 -10.43 -21.02
N LEU A 113 8.03 -9.85 -20.79
CA LEU A 113 6.77 -10.27 -21.41
C LEU A 113 6.83 -10.16 -22.94
N ASN A 114 7.32 -9.03 -23.45
CA ASN A 114 7.46 -8.82 -24.90
C ASN A 114 8.44 -9.82 -25.54
N SER A 115 9.58 -10.07 -24.91
CA SER A 115 10.57 -11.06 -25.38
C SER A 115 10.00 -12.48 -25.41
N PHE A 116 9.25 -12.86 -24.39
CA PHE A 116 8.57 -14.17 -24.34
C PHE A 116 7.60 -14.37 -25.52
N PHE A 117 6.72 -13.39 -25.78
CA PHE A 117 5.78 -13.47 -26.90
C PHE A 117 6.48 -13.35 -28.28
N ALA A 118 7.56 -12.58 -28.37
CA ALA A 118 8.38 -12.51 -29.58
C ALA A 118 9.05 -13.86 -29.89
N ALA A 119 9.57 -14.55 -28.87
CA ALA A 119 10.14 -15.89 -29.04
C ALA A 119 9.09 -16.94 -29.44
N ALA A 120 7.85 -16.83 -28.95
CA ALA A 120 6.74 -17.65 -29.43
C ALA A 120 6.48 -17.45 -30.93
N ASN A 121 6.54 -16.21 -31.43
CA ASN A 121 6.43 -15.92 -32.86
C ASN A 121 7.60 -16.51 -33.68
N GLN A 122 8.81 -16.60 -33.12
CA GLN A 122 9.93 -17.26 -33.80
C GLN A 122 9.71 -18.79 -33.93
N VAL A 123 9.17 -19.43 -32.89
CA VAL A 123 8.77 -20.85 -32.98
C VAL A 123 7.66 -21.04 -34.02
N ALA A 124 6.73 -20.07 -34.15
CA ALA A 124 5.67 -20.15 -35.14
C ALA A 124 6.18 -20.17 -36.61
N GLN A 125 7.33 -19.54 -36.88
CA GLN A 125 7.96 -19.53 -38.21
C GLN A 125 8.60 -20.89 -38.57
N ASP A 126 9.17 -21.58 -37.59
CA ASP A 126 9.72 -22.95 -37.76
C ASP A 126 9.41 -23.80 -36.51
N PRO A 127 8.23 -24.43 -36.47
CA PRO A 127 7.76 -25.17 -35.30
C PRO A 127 8.58 -26.41 -34.96
N THR A 128 9.36 -26.93 -35.92
CA THR A 128 10.21 -28.13 -35.75
C THR A 128 11.61 -27.78 -35.27
N SER A 129 12.01 -26.53 -35.34
CA SER A 129 13.34 -26.06 -34.91
C SER A 129 13.53 -26.20 -33.40
N THR A 130 14.38 -27.14 -33.00
CA THR A 130 14.77 -27.32 -31.59
C THR A 130 15.50 -26.07 -31.05
N SER A 131 16.20 -25.31 -31.90
CA SER A 131 16.88 -24.09 -31.54
C SER A 131 15.87 -22.99 -31.16
N ASN A 132 14.82 -22.73 -31.97
CA ASN A 132 13.79 -21.74 -31.68
C ASN A 132 13.00 -22.13 -30.42
N ARG A 133 12.70 -23.41 -30.23
CA ARG A 133 12.03 -23.93 -29.02
C ARG A 133 12.89 -23.75 -27.76
N ALA A 134 14.21 -24.02 -27.87
CA ALA A 134 15.14 -23.80 -26.78
C ALA A 134 15.25 -22.28 -26.44
N ALA A 135 15.27 -21.42 -27.46
CA ALA A 135 15.25 -19.96 -27.26
C ALA A 135 13.94 -19.50 -26.55
N PHE A 136 12.79 -20.03 -26.97
CA PHE A 136 11.50 -19.74 -26.32
C PHE A 136 11.49 -20.17 -24.85
N LEU A 137 12.01 -21.35 -24.51
CA LEU A 137 12.18 -21.78 -23.12
C LEU A 137 13.15 -20.89 -22.34
N GLY A 138 14.22 -20.44 -22.98
CA GLY A 138 15.16 -19.48 -22.39
C GLY A 138 14.46 -18.17 -22.01
N GLU A 139 13.61 -17.63 -22.90
CA GLU A 139 12.81 -16.42 -22.60
C GLU A 139 11.75 -16.70 -21.54
N ALA A 140 11.12 -17.88 -21.51
CA ALA A 140 10.22 -18.29 -20.44
C ALA A 140 10.92 -18.35 -19.07
N GLN A 141 12.14 -18.87 -19.01
CA GLN A 141 12.97 -18.92 -17.79
C GLN A 141 13.42 -17.51 -17.36
N SER A 142 13.80 -16.65 -18.32
CA SER A 142 14.14 -15.25 -18.07
C SER A 142 12.95 -14.48 -17.50
N LEU A 143 11.77 -14.64 -18.08
CA LEU A 143 10.52 -14.06 -17.59
C LEU A 143 10.21 -14.55 -16.16
N ALA A 144 10.36 -15.85 -15.89
CA ALA A 144 10.17 -16.41 -14.56
C ALA A 144 11.16 -15.82 -13.53
N SER A 145 12.42 -15.64 -13.93
CA SER A 145 13.43 -14.98 -13.08
C SER A 145 13.07 -13.53 -12.79
N THR A 146 12.54 -12.80 -13.78
CA THR A 146 12.13 -11.41 -13.64
C THR A 146 10.94 -11.27 -12.67
N PHE A 147 9.91 -12.14 -12.78
CA PHE A 147 8.81 -12.16 -11.82
C PHE A 147 9.30 -12.41 -10.40
N ARG A 148 10.16 -13.41 -10.20
CA ARG A 148 10.73 -13.69 -8.86
C ARG A 148 11.56 -12.55 -8.33
N SER A 149 12.34 -11.88 -9.18
CA SER A 149 13.14 -10.73 -8.79
C SER A 149 12.25 -9.56 -8.32
N VAL A 150 11.21 -9.22 -9.08
CA VAL A 150 10.25 -8.17 -8.72
C VAL A 150 9.50 -8.56 -7.43
N GLY A 151 8.98 -9.79 -7.35
CA GLY A 151 8.31 -10.29 -6.15
C GLY A 151 9.22 -10.26 -4.92
N GLY A 152 10.49 -10.64 -5.06
CA GLY A 152 11.48 -10.58 -3.99
C GLY A 152 11.80 -9.14 -3.53
N GLN A 153 11.89 -8.19 -4.46
CA GLN A 153 12.09 -6.77 -4.13
C GLN A 153 10.87 -6.18 -3.41
N LEU A 154 9.65 -6.54 -3.82
CA LEU A 154 8.42 -6.13 -3.13
C LEU A 154 8.36 -6.70 -1.71
N ALA A 155 8.72 -7.97 -1.51
CA ALA A 155 8.79 -8.59 -0.18
C ALA A 155 9.86 -7.94 0.70
N ALA A 156 11.03 -7.60 0.16
CA ALA A 156 12.07 -6.88 0.90
C ALA A 156 11.60 -5.47 1.30
N ALA A 157 10.86 -4.77 0.43
CA ALA A 157 10.25 -3.49 0.76
C ALA A 157 9.21 -3.62 1.88
N SER A 158 8.37 -4.69 1.87
CA SER A 158 7.43 -4.98 2.96
C SER A 158 8.16 -5.18 4.30
N THR A 159 9.18 -6.04 4.33
CA THR A 159 10.00 -6.26 5.53
C THR A 159 10.65 -4.97 6.05
N SER A 160 11.09 -4.08 5.14
CA SER A 160 11.63 -2.77 5.52
C SER A 160 10.58 -1.87 6.17
N LEU A 161 9.35 -1.86 5.64
CA LEU A 161 8.23 -1.09 6.22
C LEU A 161 7.85 -1.64 7.61
N ASP A 162 7.87 -2.97 7.80
CA ASP A 162 7.59 -3.60 9.08
C ASP A 162 8.66 -3.22 10.13
N GLY A 163 9.92 -3.16 9.73
CA GLY A 163 11.02 -2.68 10.58
C GLY A 163 10.87 -1.19 10.95
N GLN A 164 10.46 -0.35 10.00
CA GLN A 164 10.17 1.06 10.25
C GLN A 164 8.97 1.23 11.20
N LEU A 165 7.91 0.42 11.02
CA LEU A 165 6.73 0.40 11.89
C LEU A 165 7.12 0.09 13.34
N ALA A 166 7.90 -0.97 13.55
CA ALA A 166 8.36 -1.35 14.89
C ALA A 166 9.20 -0.25 15.54
N SER A 167 10.10 0.38 14.77
CA SER A 167 10.95 1.47 15.27
C SER A 167 10.13 2.71 15.63
N ALA A 168 9.13 3.08 14.82
CA ALA A 168 8.25 4.22 15.10
C ALA A 168 7.42 3.99 16.39
N VAL A 169 6.88 2.77 16.57
CA VAL A 169 6.15 2.41 17.80
C VAL A 169 7.05 2.49 19.05
N GLN A 170 8.30 2.05 18.97
CA GLN A 170 9.25 2.18 20.07
C GLN A 170 9.56 3.64 20.41
N GLN A 171 9.72 4.51 19.40
CA GLN A 171 9.95 5.94 19.60
C GLN A 171 8.73 6.61 20.23
N ILE A 172 7.51 6.31 19.76
CA ILE A 172 6.25 6.79 20.36
C ILE A 172 6.19 6.44 21.83
N ASN A 173 6.47 5.19 22.20
CA ASN A 173 6.44 4.75 23.61
C ASN A 173 7.48 5.48 24.46
N THR A 174 8.68 5.71 23.91
CA THR A 174 9.76 6.43 24.62
C THR A 174 9.35 7.88 24.85
N LEU A 175 8.85 8.58 23.84
CA LEU A 175 8.43 9.97 23.95
C LEU A 175 7.23 10.13 24.90
N ALA A 176 6.25 9.21 24.81
CA ALA A 176 5.11 9.20 25.74
C ALA A 176 5.55 9.06 27.22
N GLN A 177 6.53 8.18 27.49
CA GLN A 177 7.09 8.00 28.83
C GLN A 177 7.83 9.24 29.32
N GLN A 178 8.60 9.90 28.45
CA GLN A 178 9.31 11.14 28.79
C GLN A 178 8.33 12.28 29.09
N ILE A 179 7.27 12.43 28.27
CA ILE A 179 6.20 13.42 28.48
C ILE A 179 5.50 13.17 29.82
N ALA A 180 5.14 11.93 30.15
CA ALA A 180 4.53 11.57 31.43
C ALA A 180 5.45 11.92 32.62
N THR A 181 6.76 11.69 32.48
CA THR A 181 7.76 12.05 33.50
C THR A 181 7.84 13.58 33.71
N LEU A 182 7.86 14.36 32.61
CA LEU A 182 7.82 15.81 32.68
C LEU A 182 6.51 16.33 33.29
N ASN A 183 5.38 15.74 32.95
CA ASN A 183 4.10 16.06 33.60
C ASN A 183 4.16 15.89 35.12
N GLN A 184 4.79 14.81 35.61
CA GLN A 184 4.97 14.59 37.05
C GLN A 184 5.85 15.68 37.68
N GLN A 185 6.95 16.06 37.03
CA GLN A 185 7.86 17.10 37.52
C GLN A 185 7.17 18.50 37.54
N ILE A 186 6.44 18.84 36.45
CA ILE A 186 5.69 20.09 36.31
C ILE A 186 4.64 20.17 37.40
N ALA A 187 3.82 19.14 37.60
CA ALA A 187 2.79 19.10 38.61
C ALA A 187 3.37 19.27 40.05
N GLY A 188 4.49 18.58 40.31
CA GLY A 188 5.20 18.69 41.59
C GLY A 188 5.74 20.08 41.86
N GLN A 189 6.39 20.72 40.89
CA GLN A 189 6.94 22.07 41.04
C GLN A 189 5.83 23.13 41.12
N THR A 190 4.81 23.03 40.30
CA THR A 190 3.67 23.94 40.35
C THR A 190 2.97 23.91 41.72
N ALA A 191 2.81 22.72 42.31
CA ALA A 191 2.26 22.57 43.65
C ALA A 191 3.17 23.14 44.77
N ALA A 192 4.49 23.07 44.59
CA ALA A 192 5.45 23.49 45.59
C ALA A 192 5.74 25.00 45.56
N SER A 193 5.84 25.60 44.38
CA SER A 193 6.28 26.98 44.17
C SER A 193 5.15 27.93 43.80
N GLY A 194 3.98 27.44 43.44
CA GLY A 194 2.86 28.21 42.90
C GLY A 194 3.11 28.86 41.54
N GLY A 195 4.28 28.60 40.91
CA GLY A 195 4.70 29.11 39.61
C GLY A 195 4.89 27.98 38.58
N ALA A 196 4.68 28.27 37.31
CA ALA A 196 4.92 27.35 36.23
C ALA A 196 6.44 27.19 35.98
N PRO A 197 6.98 25.97 35.90
CA PRO A 197 8.40 25.72 35.58
C PRO A 197 8.63 25.84 34.06
N ASN A 198 8.87 27.09 33.55
CA ASN A 198 8.95 27.39 32.11
C ASN A 198 9.85 26.43 31.32
N SER A 199 11.07 26.14 31.83
CA SER A 199 12.00 25.25 31.15
C SER A 199 11.48 23.81 31.02
N LEU A 200 10.72 23.30 32.00
CA LEU A 200 10.10 21.96 31.90
C LEU A 200 8.90 21.97 30.93
N LEU A 201 8.16 23.11 30.88
CA LEU A 201 7.09 23.30 29.92
C LEU A 201 7.64 23.31 28.48
N ASP A 202 8.74 24.03 28.22
CA ASP A 202 9.38 24.08 26.92
C ASP A 202 9.92 22.69 26.49
N GLN A 203 10.59 21.99 27.40
CA GLN A 203 11.05 20.61 27.14
C GLN A 203 9.88 19.68 26.81
N ARG A 204 8.77 19.76 27.56
CA ARG A 204 7.60 18.93 27.29
C ARG A 204 6.98 19.26 25.94
N ASP A 205 6.83 20.54 25.62
CA ASP A 205 6.22 20.98 24.39
C ASP A 205 7.06 20.55 23.17
N GLU A 206 8.40 20.53 23.29
CA GLU A 206 9.28 19.98 22.28
C GLU A 206 9.10 18.46 22.11
N LEU A 207 9.04 17.68 23.21
CA LEU A 207 8.76 16.24 23.12
C LEU A 207 7.39 15.93 22.52
N VAL A 208 6.38 16.77 22.76
CA VAL A 208 5.06 16.64 22.14
C VAL A 208 5.13 16.93 20.65
N ARG A 209 5.93 17.90 20.21
CA ARG A 209 6.20 18.17 18.80
C ARG A 209 6.90 16.98 18.15
N GLU A 210 7.96 16.43 18.79
CA GLU A 210 8.64 15.22 18.31
C GLU A 210 7.70 14.00 18.25
N LEU A 211 6.81 13.84 19.24
CA LEU A 211 5.81 12.79 19.24
C LEU A 211 4.82 12.95 18.06
N SER A 212 4.46 14.17 17.72
CA SER A 212 3.59 14.47 16.57
C SER A 212 4.24 14.08 15.23
N GLU A 213 5.55 14.15 15.13
CA GLU A 213 6.31 13.65 13.96
C GLU A 213 6.24 12.12 13.84
N GLN A 214 6.06 11.41 14.96
CA GLN A 214 5.92 9.95 14.94
C GLN A 214 4.49 9.49 14.63
N VAL A 215 3.48 10.15 15.20
CA VAL A 215 2.07 9.82 15.04
C VAL A 215 1.20 11.05 15.18
N GLY A 216 0.07 11.11 14.48
CA GLY A 216 -0.92 12.17 14.64
C GLY A 216 -1.50 12.17 16.06
N ILE A 217 -1.41 13.30 16.73
CA ILE A 217 -1.85 13.46 18.12
C ILE A 217 -2.82 14.62 18.31
N THR A 218 -3.58 14.53 19.39
CA THR A 218 -4.35 15.62 19.98
C THR A 218 -3.97 15.77 21.45
N THR A 219 -3.92 17.00 21.95
CA THR A 219 -3.54 17.30 23.33
C THR A 219 -4.67 18.00 24.08
N ILE A 220 -4.83 17.67 25.36
CA ILE A 220 -5.80 18.30 26.27
C ILE A 220 -5.07 18.76 27.53
N GLN A 221 -5.23 20.03 27.88
CA GLN A 221 -4.65 20.60 29.09
C GLN A 221 -5.43 20.13 30.33
N GLY A 222 -4.73 19.45 31.23
CA GLY A 222 -5.28 19.04 32.52
C GLY A 222 -4.99 20.02 33.64
N ALA A 223 -5.35 19.66 34.87
CA ALA A 223 -5.08 20.46 36.06
C ALA A 223 -3.57 20.48 36.38
N ASN A 224 -3.12 21.52 37.11
CA ASN A 224 -1.74 21.67 37.59
C ASN A 224 -0.65 21.64 36.50
N GLY A 225 -0.98 22.09 35.28
CA GLY A 225 -0.05 22.17 34.18
C GLY A 225 0.23 20.84 33.46
N VAL A 226 -0.48 19.78 33.81
CA VAL A 226 -0.37 18.45 33.14
C VAL A 226 -0.95 18.53 31.73
N LEU A 227 -0.38 17.78 30.80
CA LEU A 227 -0.86 17.67 29.42
C LEU A 227 -1.18 16.21 29.09
N ASP A 228 -2.43 15.94 28.75
CA ASP A 228 -2.85 14.65 28.24
C ASP A 228 -2.63 14.59 26.73
N VAL A 229 -2.17 13.45 26.23
CA VAL A 229 -1.88 13.24 24.81
C VAL A 229 -2.60 11.99 24.32
N TYR A 230 -3.37 12.15 23.24
CA TYR A 230 -4.12 11.08 22.60
C TYR A 230 -3.67 10.95 21.13
N THR A 231 -3.78 9.77 20.58
CA THR A 231 -3.69 9.59 19.11
C THR A 231 -4.86 10.29 18.44
N ALA A 232 -4.75 10.59 17.15
CA ALA A 232 -5.88 11.12 16.36
C ALA A 232 -7.11 10.20 16.41
N GLY A 233 -6.93 8.89 16.60
CA GLY A 233 -7.99 7.89 16.81
C GLY A 233 -8.54 7.82 18.24
N GLY A 234 -8.07 8.67 19.18
CA GLY A 234 -8.58 8.78 20.55
C GLY A 234 -7.94 7.82 21.56
N ALA A 235 -6.96 7.01 21.22
CA ALA A 235 -6.23 6.18 22.18
C ALA A 235 -5.27 7.06 23.00
N ALA A 236 -5.33 6.94 24.33
CA ALA A 236 -4.46 7.70 25.22
C ALA A 236 -3.01 7.21 25.13
N LEU A 237 -2.08 8.08 24.82
CA LEU A 237 -0.64 7.83 24.94
C LEU A 237 -0.10 8.33 26.30
N VAL A 238 -0.58 9.47 26.74
CA VAL A 238 -0.28 10.02 28.07
C VAL A 238 -1.59 10.49 28.69
N ASN A 239 -1.87 10.08 29.92
CA ASN A 239 -2.99 10.57 30.70
C ASN A 239 -2.47 10.91 32.11
N GLY A 240 -2.49 12.17 32.45
CA GLY A 240 -1.87 12.65 33.66
C GLY A 240 -0.38 12.43 33.68
N THR A 241 0.07 11.66 34.64
CA THR A 241 1.47 11.25 34.84
C THR A 241 1.75 9.82 34.39
N SER A 242 0.80 9.19 33.69
CA SER A 242 0.90 7.81 33.24
C SER A 242 1.03 7.75 31.72
N ALA A 243 1.99 6.98 31.22
CA ALA A 243 2.14 6.65 29.81
C ALA A 243 1.52 5.28 29.50
N TYR A 244 0.89 5.16 28.33
CA TYR A 244 0.32 3.94 27.81
C TYR A 244 1.07 3.56 26.55
N GLN A 245 1.29 2.26 26.37
CA GLN A 245 2.14 1.76 25.29
C GLN A 245 1.34 1.25 24.12
N LEU A 246 1.91 1.40 22.93
CA LEU A 246 1.55 0.68 21.73
C LEU A 246 2.48 -0.54 21.58
N ALA A 247 1.98 -1.61 20.98
CA ALA A 247 2.80 -2.78 20.65
C ALA A 247 2.59 -3.14 19.17
N VAL A 248 3.62 -3.69 18.55
CA VAL A 248 3.50 -4.35 17.25
C VAL A 248 3.26 -5.83 17.50
N SER A 249 2.19 -6.36 16.98
CA SER A 249 1.79 -7.77 17.10
C SER A 249 1.40 -8.32 15.72
N SER A 250 1.39 -9.64 15.57
CA SER A 250 0.77 -10.24 14.40
C SER A 250 -0.74 -10.00 14.43
N ASP A 251 -1.34 -9.91 13.24
CA ASP A 251 -2.78 -9.80 13.11
C ASP A 251 -3.52 -11.04 13.66
N SER A 252 -4.85 -10.99 13.65
CA SER A 252 -5.68 -12.11 14.13
C SER A 252 -5.68 -13.33 13.21
N TYR A 253 -5.17 -13.20 11.98
CA TYR A 253 -5.11 -14.28 10.99
C TYR A 253 -3.79 -15.04 11.01
N GLY A 254 -2.72 -14.45 11.58
CA GLY A 254 -1.41 -15.10 11.65
C GLY A 254 -0.71 -15.23 10.31
N ASP A 255 -1.03 -14.38 9.34
CA ASP A 255 -0.42 -14.30 8.01
C ASP A 255 0.98 -13.68 8.01
N GLY A 256 1.40 -13.15 9.18
CA GLY A 256 2.69 -12.47 9.37
C GLY A 256 2.61 -10.96 9.16
N GLU A 257 1.44 -10.41 8.86
CA GLU A 257 1.27 -8.97 8.78
C GLU A 257 1.27 -8.32 10.17
N PRO A 258 2.14 -7.31 10.42
CA PRO A 258 2.16 -6.61 11.68
C PRO A 258 0.99 -5.64 11.80
N THR A 259 0.36 -5.64 12.97
CA THR A 259 -0.65 -4.67 13.41
C THR A 259 -0.15 -3.86 14.60
N VAL A 260 -0.66 -2.65 14.78
CA VAL A 260 -0.36 -1.81 15.94
C VAL A 260 -1.49 -1.93 16.94
N THR A 261 -1.21 -2.50 18.10
CA THR A 261 -2.20 -2.73 19.15
C THR A 261 -1.99 -1.81 20.36
N TYR A 262 -3.09 -1.44 21.00
CA TYR A 262 -3.09 -0.67 22.24
C TYR A 262 -2.93 -1.62 23.42
N THR A 263 -1.77 -1.61 24.05
CA THR A 263 -1.40 -2.58 25.11
C THR A 263 -2.41 -2.70 26.26
N PRO A 264 -3.09 -1.62 26.73
CA PRO A 264 -4.02 -1.73 27.86
C PRO A 264 -5.22 -2.63 27.63
N ASN A 265 -5.70 -2.79 26.41
CA ASN A 265 -6.91 -3.58 26.11
C ASN A 265 -6.77 -4.50 24.89
N GLY A 266 -5.59 -4.53 24.23
CA GLY A 266 -5.34 -5.34 23.05
C GLY A 266 -6.06 -4.88 21.78
N GLN A 267 -6.63 -3.67 21.77
CA GLN A 267 -7.35 -3.14 20.62
C GLN A 267 -6.40 -2.89 19.45
N ASP A 268 -6.74 -3.36 18.26
CA ASP A 268 -6.05 -3.01 17.02
C ASP A 268 -6.36 -1.54 16.65
N LEU A 269 -5.32 -0.75 16.52
CA LEU A 269 -5.38 0.66 16.14
C LEU A 269 -4.89 0.93 14.72
N THR A 270 -4.40 -0.07 13.99
CA THR A 270 -3.71 0.08 12.70
C THR A 270 -4.45 1.01 11.75
N ASN A 271 -5.76 0.85 11.62
CA ASN A 271 -6.59 1.66 10.72
C ASN A 271 -6.99 3.03 11.29
N SER A 272 -6.75 3.29 12.57
CA SER A 272 -7.09 4.56 13.24
C SER A 272 -5.89 5.48 13.44
N LEU A 273 -4.68 4.97 13.24
CA LEU A 273 -3.45 5.73 13.37
C LEU A 273 -3.15 6.48 12.07
N THR A 274 -3.18 7.80 12.15
CA THR A 274 -2.94 8.70 11.02
C THR A 274 -1.89 9.74 11.39
N GLY A 275 -1.32 10.42 10.39
CA GLY A 275 -0.30 11.45 10.62
C GLY A 275 1.03 10.89 11.11
N GLY A 276 2.04 11.73 11.14
CA GLY A 276 3.40 11.35 11.52
C GLY A 276 4.01 10.25 10.65
N GLN A 277 5.19 9.81 11.04
CA GLN A 277 5.89 8.73 10.36
C GLN A 277 5.05 7.45 10.28
N LEU A 278 4.35 7.11 11.38
CA LEU A 278 3.55 5.89 11.48
C LEU A 278 2.41 5.87 10.46
N GLY A 279 1.64 6.97 10.35
CA GLY A 279 0.59 7.09 9.34
C GLY A 279 1.13 7.02 7.91
N GLY A 280 2.30 7.62 7.66
CA GLY A 280 3.00 7.53 6.38
C GLY A 280 3.44 6.10 6.03
N ILE A 281 3.94 5.32 7.00
CA ILE A 281 4.31 3.91 6.82
C ILE A 281 3.08 3.06 6.48
N LEU A 282 1.99 3.20 7.24
CA LEU A 282 0.75 2.45 7.01
C LEU A 282 0.14 2.73 5.64
N SER A 283 0.14 4.00 5.20
CA SER A 283 -0.28 4.38 3.84
C SER A 283 0.62 3.77 2.76
N SER A 284 1.94 3.80 2.96
CA SER A 284 2.92 3.21 2.02
C SER A 284 2.76 1.69 1.92
N ARG A 285 2.43 1.02 3.03
CA ARG A 285 2.19 -0.42 3.06
C ARG A 285 0.98 -0.80 2.22
N SER A 286 -0.13 -0.08 2.33
CA SER A 286 -1.31 -0.30 1.49
C SER A 286 -0.98 -0.17 -0.01
N GLN A 287 -0.15 0.79 -0.39
CA GLN A 287 0.30 0.94 -1.78
C GLN A 287 1.18 -0.23 -2.24
N LEU A 288 2.05 -0.73 -1.37
CA LEU A 288 2.93 -1.86 -1.65
C LEU A 288 2.11 -3.15 -1.85
N VAL A 289 1.14 -3.46 -0.98
CA VAL A 289 0.24 -4.61 -1.10
C VAL A 289 -0.51 -4.56 -2.43
N SER A 290 -1.08 -3.42 -2.80
CA SER A 290 -1.75 -3.25 -4.10
C SER A 290 -0.82 -3.53 -5.31
N ALA A 291 0.46 -3.16 -5.21
CA ALA A 291 1.45 -3.47 -6.25
C ALA A 291 1.81 -4.97 -6.27
N GLN A 292 1.93 -5.61 -5.09
CA GLN A 292 2.16 -7.05 -4.96
C GLN A 292 1.02 -7.85 -5.58
N ASP A 293 -0.23 -7.48 -5.28
CA ASP A 293 -1.43 -8.12 -5.84
C ASP A 293 -1.48 -7.99 -7.35
N THR A 294 -1.16 -6.81 -7.89
CA THR A 294 -1.16 -6.61 -9.33
C THR A 294 -0.09 -7.46 -10.03
N VAL A 295 1.14 -7.51 -9.49
CA VAL A 295 2.23 -8.33 -10.05
C VAL A 295 1.92 -9.82 -9.91
N GLY A 296 1.38 -10.23 -8.76
CA GLY A 296 0.92 -11.60 -8.53
C GLY A 296 -0.21 -11.99 -9.48
N GLY A 297 -1.17 -11.10 -9.69
CA GLY A 297 -2.26 -11.27 -10.66
C GLY A 297 -1.76 -11.45 -12.09
N LEU A 298 -0.73 -10.67 -12.50
CA LEU A 298 -0.08 -10.85 -13.81
C LEU A 298 0.56 -12.23 -13.93
N ALA A 299 1.23 -12.72 -12.88
CA ALA A 299 1.83 -14.06 -12.86
C ALA A 299 0.76 -15.16 -13.01
N VAL A 300 -0.34 -15.04 -12.28
CA VAL A 300 -1.48 -15.96 -12.33
C VAL A 300 -2.16 -15.94 -13.70
N GLY A 301 -2.49 -14.74 -14.21
CA GLY A 301 -3.15 -14.58 -15.51
C GLY A 301 -2.30 -15.17 -16.65
N LEU A 302 -1.00 -14.87 -16.65
CA LEU A 302 -0.06 -15.44 -17.63
C LEU A 302 0.02 -16.97 -17.52
N THR A 303 0.21 -17.49 -16.29
CA THR A 303 0.30 -18.95 -16.05
C THR A 303 -0.95 -19.66 -16.55
N SER A 304 -2.11 -19.17 -16.18
CA SER A 304 -3.37 -19.78 -16.57
C SER A 304 -3.58 -19.74 -18.09
N ALA A 305 -3.41 -18.58 -18.72
CA ALA A 305 -3.63 -18.43 -20.16
C ALA A 305 -2.65 -19.25 -20.98
N VAL A 306 -1.35 -19.23 -20.63
CA VAL A 306 -0.33 -19.99 -21.37
C VAL A 306 -0.51 -21.49 -21.17
N ASN A 307 -0.74 -21.95 -19.93
CA ASN A 307 -0.92 -23.38 -19.66
C ASN A 307 -2.19 -23.93 -20.34
N GLN A 308 -3.27 -23.14 -20.32
CA GLN A 308 -4.49 -23.48 -21.01
C GLN A 308 -4.25 -23.64 -22.53
N GLN A 309 -3.59 -22.66 -23.16
CA GLN A 309 -3.27 -22.74 -24.59
C GLN A 309 -2.29 -23.89 -24.87
N GLN A 310 -1.29 -24.10 -24.01
CA GLN A 310 -0.32 -25.20 -24.13
C GLN A 310 -1.01 -26.57 -24.14
N SER A 311 -2.03 -26.76 -23.27
CA SER A 311 -2.78 -28.04 -23.19
C SER A 311 -3.61 -28.36 -24.44
N LEU A 312 -3.88 -27.37 -25.27
CA LEU A 312 -4.68 -27.50 -26.49
C LEU A 312 -3.84 -27.90 -27.71
N GLY A 313 -2.51 -27.82 -27.63
CA GLY A 313 -1.61 -28.17 -28.74
C GLY A 313 -0.95 -29.51 -28.62
N LEU A 314 -0.20 -29.89 -29.69
CA LEU A 314 0.64 -31.06 -29.70
C LEU A 314 2.14 -30.70 -29.65
N ASP A 315 2.90 -31.45 -28.84
CA ASP A 315 4.34 -31.35 -28.73
C ASP A 315 5.06 -32.04 -29.92
N LEU A 316 6.39 -32.06 -29.93
CA LEU A 316 7.15 -32.74 -30.99
C LEU A 316 6.97 -34.27 -30.98
N ASN A 317 6.46 -34.84 -29.91
CA ASN A 317 6.18 -36.28 -29.78
C ASN A 317 4.72 -36.63 -30.12
N GLY A 318 3.93 -35.61 -30.55
CA GLY A 318 2.50 -35.77 -30.87
C GLY A 318 1.61 -35.92 -29.62
N LYS A 319 2.10 -35.55 -28.44
CA LYS A 319 1.34 -35.57 -27.18
C LYS A 319 0.75 -34.20 -26.92
N LEU A 320 -0.39 -34.14 -26.22
CA LEU A 320 -0.93 -32.88 -25.69
C LEU A 320 0.08 -32.22 -24.75
N GLY A 321 0.18 -30.89 -24.82
CA GLY A 321 1.12 -30.12 -24.02
C GLY A 321 0.78 -30.14 -22.54
N GLY A 322 1.82 -30.29 -21.73
CA GLY A 322 1.72 -30.07 -20.27
C GLY A 322 1.83 -28.61 -19.91
N PRO A 323 1.68 -28.26 -18.63
CA PRO A 323 1.84 -26.86 -18.17
C PRO A 323 3.26 -26.36 -18.46
N LEU A 324 3.39 -25.10 -18.88
CA LEU A 324 4.68 -24.44 -19.11
C LEU A 324 5.13 -23.66 -17.86
N PHE A 325 4.19 -23.10 -17.12
CA PHE A 325 4.45 -22.32 -15.91
C PHE A 325 3.73 -22.89 -14.71
N SER A 326 4.25 -22.58 -13.53
CA SER A 326 3.62 -22.83 -12.24
C SER A 326 3.71 -21.60 -11.34
N VAL A 327 2.69 -21.40 -10.51
CA VAL A 327 2.63 -20.38 -9.45
C VAL A 327 2.00 -20.98 -8.20
N ALA A 328 2.29 -20.40 -7.03
CA ALA A 328 1.54 -20.72 -5.81
C ALA A 328 0.07 -20.28 -5.98
N GLY A 329 -0.82 -21.11 -5.49
CA GLY A 329 -2.25 -20.80 -5.46
C GLY A 329 -2.62 -19.82 -4.34
N PRO A 330 -3.91 -19.43 -4.28
CA PRO A 330 -4.45 -18.61 -3.20
C PRO A 330 -4.24 -19.25 -1.82
N THR A 331 -3.95 -18.42 -0.82
CA THR A 331 -3.83 -18.83 0.58
C THR A 331 -4.99 -18.27 1.39
N ALA A 332 -5.54 -19.08 2.29
CA ALA A 332 -6.59 -18.65 3.21
C ALA A 332 -6.14 -18.86 4.66
N TYR A 333 -6.26 -17.84 5.48
CA TYR A 333 -5.89 -17.82 6.89
C TYR A 333 -7.13 -17.70 7.75
N ALA A 334 -7.30 -18.62 8.69
CA ALA A 334 -8.42 -18.57 9.64
C ALA A 334 -8.08 -17.64 10.81
N SER A 335 -9.03 -16.80 11.23
CA SER A 335 -8.83 -15.97 12.41
C SER A 335 -8.68 -16.83 13.66
N GLN A 336 -7.74 -16.46 14.55
CA GLN A 336 -7.52 -17.10 15.84
C GLN A 336 -8.72 -16.98 16.79
N SER A 337 -9.63 -16.05 16.52
CA SER A 337 -10.88 -15.86 17.26
C SER A 337 -12.02 -16.75 16.80
N ASN A 338 -11.83 -17.55 15.73
CA ASN A 338 -12.86 -18.43 15.21
C ASN A 338 -13.25 -19.50 16.23
N THR A 339 -14.55 -19.77 16.30
CA THR A 339 -15.11 -20.76 17.22
C THR A 339 -15.47 -22.08 16.53
N GLY A 340 -15.62 -22.05 15.20
CA GLY A 340 -15.81 -23.23 14.37
C GLY A 340 -14.48 -23.92 14.02
N SER A 341 -14.60 -25.12 13.45
CA SER A 341 -13.46 -25.90 12.91
C SER A 341 -13.32 -25.78 11.39
N GLY A 342 -13.95 -24.76 10.81
CA GLY A 342 -13.99 -24.59 9.36
C GLY A 342 -12.66 -24.14 8.79
N ALA A 343 -12.40 -24.57 7.55
CA ALA A 343 -11.28 -24.10 6.75
C ALA A 343 -11.75 -23.72 5.35
N LEU A 344 -11.09 -22.74 4.76
CA LEU A 344 -11.31 -22.32 3.37
C LEU A 344 -10.11 -22.72 2.53
N THR A 345 -10.39 -23.19 1.32
CA THR A 345 -9.39 -23.31 0.25
C THR A 345 -9.92 -22.59 -0.97
N ALA A 346 -9.04 -21.94 -1.73
CA ALA A 346 -9.44 -21.20 -2.92
C ALA A 346 -8.62 -21.62 -4.14
N THR A 347 -9.24 -21.53 -5.30
CA THR A 347 -8.58 -21.71 -6.60
C THR A 347 -9.05 -20.59 -7.53
N ILE A 348 -8.20 -20.22 -8.48
CA ILE A 348 -8.59 -19.25 -9.51
C ILE A 348 -9.24 -20.02 -10.65
N GLY A 349 -10.57 -19.97 -10.70
CA GLY A 349 -11.37 -20.70 -11.69
C GLY A 349 -11.55 -19.95 -13.00
N ASN A 350 -11.58 -18.61 -12.96
CA ASN A 350 -11.73 -17.75 -14.14
C ASN A 350 -10.75 -16.58 -14.09
N PRO A 351 -9.55 -16.69 -14.66
CA PRO A 351 -8.54 -15.62 -14.62
C PRO A 351 -8.98 -14.33 -15.32
N VAL A 352 -9.79 -14.42 -16.37
CA VAL A 352 -10.28 -13.25 -17.11
C VAL A 352 -11.21 -12.40 -16.24
N GLY A 353 -12.03 -13.03 -15.40
CA GLY A 353 -12.90 -12.36 -14.43
C GLY A 353 -12.27 -12.14 -13.06
N PHE A 354 -11.01 -12.57 -12.87
CA PHE A 354 -10.31 -12.44 -11.60
C PHE A 354 -9.78 -11.02 -11.42
N THR A 355 -10.13 -10.40 -10.29
CA THR A 355 -9.57 -9.12 -9.86
C THR A 355 -8.58 -9.38 -8.73
N PRO A 356 -7.28 -9.03 -8.89
CA PRO A 356 -6.29 -9.16 -7.82
C PRO A 356 -6.65 -8.28 -6.63
N GLY A 357 -6.51 -8.80 -5.42
CA GLY A 357 -6.77 -8.11 -4.16
C GLY A 357 -6.99 -9.10 -3.03
N ASP A 358 -6.85 -8.63 -1.81
CA ASP A 358 -7.03 -9.41 -0.60
C ASP A 358 -8.44 -9.22 -0.02
N PHE A 359 -8.99 -10.27 0.55
CA PHE A 359 -10.36 -10.27 1.04
C PHE A 359 -10.45 -10.81 2.47
N VAL A 360 -11.34 -10.22 3.27
CA VAL A 360 -11.80 -10.83 4.53
C VAL A 360 -13.18 -11.43 4.31
N LEU A 361 -13.30 -12.75 4.47
CA LEU A 361 -14.55 -13.48 4.40
C LEU A 361 -15.09 -13.69 5.82
N THR A 362 -16.24 -13.12 6.13
CA THR A 362 -16.90 -13.29 7.43
C THR A 362 -18.19 -14.09 7.28
N LYS A 363 -18.36 -15.08 8.12
CA LYS A 363 -19.59 -15.88 8.17
C LYS A 363 -20.69 -15.10 8.89
N THR A 364 -21.79 -14.88 8.20
CA THR A 364 -23.02 -14.27 8.75
C THR A 364 -24.13 -15.31 8.93
N SER A 365 -25.22 -14.93 9.53
CA SER A 365 -26.41 -15.80 9.65
C SER A 365 -27.04 -16.16 8.30
N SER A 366 -26.85 -15.34 7.26
CA SER A 366 -27.42 -15.52 5.91
C SER A 366 -26.45 -16.12 4.87
N GLY A 367 -25.16 -16.22 5.19
CA GLY A 367 -24.13 -16.69 4.24
C GLY A 367 -22.78 -16.13 4.60
N PHE A 368 -21.89 -15.98 3.61
CA PHE A 368 -20.62 -15.30 3.77
C PHE A 368 -20.70 -13.87 3.21
N GLN A 369 -19.95 -12.96 3.82
CA GLN A 369 -19.64 -11.64 3.29
C GLN A 369 -18.15 -11.58 3.02
N ALA A 370 -17.77 -11.20 1.80
CA ALA A 370 -16.40 -10.90 1.43
C ALA A 370 -16.22 -9.38 1.43
N THR A 371 -15.28 -8.90 2.20
CA THR A 371 -14.87 -7.49 2.21
C THR A 371 -13.51 -7.39 1.53
N ASP A 372 -13.42 -6.63 0.46
CA ASP A 372 -12.15 -6.28 -0.17
C ASP A 372 -11.39 -5.33 0.77
N ILE A 373 -10.16 -5.69 1.13
CA ILE A 373 -9.37 -4.97 2.15
C ILE A 373 -8.95 -3.58 1.62
N ALA A 374 -8.65 -3.47 0.33
CA ALA A 374 -8.15 -2.22 -0.26
C ALA A 374 -9.26 -1.18 -0.46
N THR A 375 -10.46 -1.61 -0.84
CA THR A 375 -11.59 -0.73 -1.19
C THR A 375 -12.66 -0.63 -0.11
N GLY A 376 -12.71 -1.59 0.82
CA GLY A 376 -13.78 -1.73 1.81
C GLY A 376 -15.11 -2.21 1.21
N GLN A 377 -15.14 -2.59 -0.08
CA GLN A 377 -16.35 -3.05 -0.74
C GLN A 377 -16.77 -4.41 -0.18
N VAL A 378 -18.07 -4.55 0.12
CA VAL A 378 -18.65 -5.77 0.69
C VAL A 378 -19.48 -6.48 -0.38
N THR A 379 -19.14 -7.74 -0.66
CA THR A 379 -19.89 -8.63 -1.55
C THR A 379 -20.54 -9.73 -0.73
N THR A 380 -21.86 -9.93 -0.89
CA THR A 380 -22.58 -11.02 -0.21
C THR A 380 -22.48 -12.30 -1.03
N LEU A 381 -22.02 -13.36 -0.39
CA LEU A 381 -21.91 -14.70 -0.97
C LEU A 381 -22.95 -15.65 -0.37
N GLY A 382 -23.21 -16.75 -1.07
CA GLY A 382 -24.13 -17.77 -0.61
C GLY A 382 -23.66 -18.53 0.65
N ASN A 383 -24.41 -19.55 1.02
CA ASN A 383 -24.14 -20.42 2.18
C ASN A 383 -23.76 -21.86 1.77
N GLY A 384 -23.36 -22.07 0.52
CA GLY A 384 -22.98 -23.37 -0.01
C GLY A 384 -21.56 -23.80 0.38
N PRO A 385 -21.20 -25.06 0.11
CA PRO A 385 -19.84 -25.56 0.29
C PRO A 385 -18.86 -24.97 -0.73
N THR A 386 -19.36 -24.34 -1.79
CA THR A 386 -18.58 -23.66 -2.83
C THR A 386 -19.13 -22.25 -3.01
N LEU A 387 -18.24 -21.26 -2.96
CA LEU A 387 -18.54 -19.84 -3.14
C LEU A 387 -17.74 -19.33 -4.33
N ASN A 388 -18.32 -18.40 -5.08
CA ASN A 388 -17.63 -17.74 -6.19
C ASN A 388 -17.48 -16.25 -5.88
N LEU A 389 -16.25 -15.73 -6.00
CA LEU A 389 -15.90 -14.33 -5.74
C LEU A 389 -14.89 -13.89 -6.79
N ASP A 390 -15.25 -12.96 -7.66
CA ASP A 390 -14.34 -12.30 -8.60
C ASP A 390 -13.37 -13.25 -9.33
N GLY A 391 -13.90 -14.34 -9.91
CA GLY A 391 -13.09 -15.36 -10.60
C GLY A 391 -12.45 -16.41 -9.69
N LEU A 392 -12.57 -16.26 -8.37
CA LEU A 392 -12.16 -17.26 -7.40
C LEU A 392 -13.27 -18.28 -7.15
N THR A 393 -12.89 -19.53 -7.01
CA THR A 393 -13.75 -20.61 -6.49
C THR A 393 -13.24 -20.99 -5.11
N ILE A 394 -14.05 -20.71 -4.08
CA ILE A 394 -13.70 -20.92 -2.68
C ILE A 394 -14.48 -22.14 -2.17
N THR A 395 -13.78 -23.12 -1.66
CA THR A 395 -14.37 -24.34 -1.07
C THR A 395 -14.33 -24.22 0.45
N VAL A 396 -15.50 -24.37 1.06
CA VAL A 396 -15.68 -24.34 2.51
C VAL A 396 -15.70 -25.77 3.03
N SER A 397 -14.87 -26.09 4.00
CA SER A 397 -14.79 -27.39 4.64
C SER A 397 -14.95 -27.27 6.17
N GLY A 398 -15.39 -28.32 6.83
CA GLY A 398 -15.64 -28.30 8.28
C GLY A 398 -16.86 -27.44 8.66
N THR A 399 -16.95 -27.08 9.93
CA THR A 399 -18.06 -26.29 10.50
C THR A 399 -17.62 -24.87 10.73
N VAL A 400 -18.22 -23.91 10.01
CA VAL A 400 -17.98 -22.48 10.16
C VAL A 400 -19.12 -21.87 10.97
N ALA A 401 -18.82 -21.29 12.12
CA ALA A 401 -19.78 -20.62 12.98
C ALA A 401 -20.04 -19.17 12.53
N THR A 402 -21.21 -18.63 12.87
CA THR A 402 -21.49 -17.21 12.62
C THR A 402 -20.50 -16.34 13.41
N GLY A 403 -19.87 -15.41 12.74
CA GLY A 403 -18.80 -14.56 13.28
C GLY A 403 -17.39 -15.05 12.95
N ASP A 404 -17.22 -16.30 12.53
CA ASP A 404 -15.91 -16.78 12.05
C ASP A 404 -15.48 -15.99 10.82
N SER A 405 -14.19 -15.67 10.75
CA SER A 405 -13.61 -14.89 9.66
C SER A 405 -12.34 -15.51 9.12
N PHE A 406 -12.07 -15.25 7.84
CA PHE A 406 -10.92 -15.79 7.11
C PHE A 406 -10.35 -14.69 6.22
N LYS A 407 -9.04 -14.50 6.26
CA LYS A 407 -8.33 -13.64 5.29
C LYS A 407 -7.93 -14.50 4.10
N LEU A 408 -8.21 -14.04 2.90
CA LEU A 408 -7.87 -14.70 1.64
C LEU A 408 -6.90 -13.82 0.87
N GLU A 409 -5.73 -14.35 0.56
CA GLU A 409 -4.68 -13.73 -0.23
C GLU A 409 -4.50 -14.53 -1.54
N PRO A 410 -5.13 -14.10 -2.63
CA PRO A 410 -5.13 -14.87 -3.86
C PRO A 410 -3.81 -14.87 -4.60
N THR A 411 -2.99 -13.82 -4.47
CA THR A 411 -1.86 -13.53 -5.35
C THR A 411 -0.54 -13.25 -4.64
N ALA A 412 -0.53 -13.12 -3.30
CA ALA A 412 0.62 -12.67 -2.52
C ALA A 412 1.92 -13.44 -2.82
N ALA A 413 1.87 -14.77 -2.95
CA ALA A 413 3.02 -15.61 -3.22
C ALA A 413 3.26 -15.88 -4.73
N ALA A 414 2.36 -15.46 -5.62
CA ALA A 414 2.37 -15.90 -7.02
C ALA A 414 3.62 -15.41 -7.79
N ALA A 415 4.01 -14.15 -7.62
CA ALA A 415 5.18 -13.61 -8.32
C ALA A 415 6.49 -14.26 -7.88
N GLN A 416 6.65 -14.50 -6.57
CA GLN A 416 7.87 -15.12 -6.02
C GLN A 416 8.02 -16.60 -6.38
N SER A 417 6.90 -17.31 -6.52
CA SER A 417 6.85 -18.73 -6.84
C SER A 417 6.80 -19.02 -8.34
N PHE A 418 6.72 -17.98 -9.19
CA PHE A 418 6.59 -18.15 -10.64
C PHE A 418 7.79 -18.91 -11.23
N ALA A 419 7.53 -20.05 -11.86
CA ALA A 419 8.56 -20.93 -12.38
C ALA A 419 8.13 -21.63 -13.67
N THR A 420 9.09 -22.04 -14.50
CA THR A 420 8.86 -22.95 -15.61
C THR A 420 8.80 -24.39 -15.09
N THR A 421 7.89 -25.19 -15.64
CA THR A 421 7.67 -26.59 -15.25
C THR A 421 8.50 -27.58 -16.06
N THR A 422 9.01 -27.17 -17.24
CA THR A 422 9.81 -28.00 -18.13
C THR A 422 11.06 -27.27 -18.61
N SER A 423 12.11 -28.01 -18.87
CA SER A 423 13.32 -27.57 -19.56
C SER A 423 13.52 -28.27 -20.91
N ASP A 424 12.57 -29.13 -21.33
CA ASP A 424 12.63 -29.86 -22.57
C ASP A 424 12.00 -29.08 -23.73
N PRO A 425 12.76 -28.65 -24.74
CA PRO A 425 12.22 -27.95 -25.91
C PRO A 425 11.18 -28.76 -26.69
N SER A 426 11.24 -30.10 -26.62
CA SER A 426 10.29 -30.99 -27.32
C SER A 426 8.89 -30.95 -26.68
N ALA A 427 8.78 -30.60 -25.39
CA ALA A 427 7.53 -30.54 -24.67
C ALA A 427 6.66 -29.31 -25.01
N ILE A 428 7.18 -28.33 -25.76
CA ILE A 428 6.41 -27.16 -26.19
C ILE A 428 5.35 -27.62 -27.20
N ALA A 429 4.08 -27.41 -26.91
CA ALA A 429 2.98 -27.77 -27.79
C ALA A 429 2.74 -26.67 -28.84
N ALA A 430 3.56 -26.66 -29.88
CA ALA A 430 3.49 -25.68 -30.96
C ALA A 430 2.43 -26.03 -32.03
N ALA A 431 2.15 -27.31 -32.23
CA ALA A 431 1.30 -27.77 -33.31
C ALA A 431 -0.20 -27.67 -32.97
N SER A 432 -1.00 -27.31 -33.95
CA SER A 432 -2.46 -27.48 -33.88
C SER A 432 -2.80 -28.97 -33.95
N PRO A 433 -3.80 -29.46 -33.21
CA PRO A 433 -4.16 -30.87 -33.23
C PRO A 433 -4.73 -31.35 -34.57
N TYR A 434 -5.19 -30.44 -35.43
CA TYR A 434 -5.78 -30.77 -36.71
C TYR A 434 -5.35 -29.84 -37.85
N VAL A 435 -5.42 -30.35 -39.10
CA VAL A 435 -5.26 -29.61 -40.35
C VAL A 435 -6.38 -29.99 -41.32
N ALA A 436 -6.84 -29.03 -42.12
CA ALA A 436 -7.84 -29.27 -43.15
C ALA A 436 -7.20 -29.42 -44.52
N THR A 437 -7.71 -30.37 -45.31
CA THR A 437 -7.34 -30.58 -46.71
C THR A 437 -8.61 -30.63 -47.57
N ALA A 438 -8.62 -29.92 -48.68
CA ALA A 438 -9.74 -29.98 -49.62
C ALA A 438 -9.70 -31.26 -50.47
N GLY A 439 -10.85 -31.88 -50.69
CA GLY A 439 -11.03 -32.91 -51.67
C GLY A 439 -11.19 -32.36 -53.09
N ASN A 440 -11.68 -33.20 -54.00
CA ASN A 440 -12.02 -32.76 -55.37
C ASN A 440 -13.37 -32.04 -55.37
N ASN A 441 -13.39 -30.81 -54.92
CA ASN A 441 -14.59 -30.03 -54.75
C ASN A 441 -14.98 -29.28 -56.03
N LEU A 442 -16.26 -29.26 -56.32
CA LEU A 442 -16.85 -28.47 -57.42
C LEU A 442 -17.31 -27.08 -56.95
N GLY A 443 -17.56 -26.92 -55.65
CA GLY A 443 -17.84 -25.65 -55.01
C GLY A 443 -16.56 -24.85 -54.72
N ASN A 444 -16.75 -23.59 -54.28
CA ASN A 444 -15.63 -22.69 -53.98
C ASN A 444 -15.42 -22.44 -52.48
N ILE A 445 -16.04 -23.25 -51.63
CA ILE A 445 -15.86 -23.17 -50.19
C ILE A 445 -14.48 -23.67 -49.74
N GLN A 446 -14.01 -23.15 -48.64
CA GLN A 446 -12.76 -23.56 -47.98
C GLN A 446 -13.06 -23.98 -46.56
N ALA A 447 -12.38 -25.03 -46.13
CA ALA A 447 -12.38 -25.40 -44.71
C ALA A 447 -11.05 -24.97 -44.09
N THR A 448 -11.13 -24.25 -42.96
CA THR A 448 -9.98 -23.85 -42.19
C THR A 448 -10.13 -24.38 -40.78
N VAL A 449 -9.06 -24.93 -40.22
CA VAL A 449 -8.99 -25.28 -38.81
C VAL A 449 -8.43 -24.08 -38.08
N GLY A 450 -9.23 -23.53 -37.15
CA GLY A 450 -8.81 -22.45 -36.30
C GLY A 450 -7.91 -22.91 -35.16
N ASN A 451 -7.36 -21.95 -34.43
CA ASN A 451 -6.66 -22.24 -33.19
C ASN A 451 -7.63 -22.87 -32.18
N ALA A 452 -7.15 -23.84 -31.42
CA ALA A 452 -7.92 -24.42 -30.34
C ALA A 452 -8.30 -23.33 -29.31
N VAL A 453 -9.52 -23.40 -28.80
CA VAL A 453 -10.12 -22.40 -27.90
C VAL A 453 -10.63 -23.12 -26.66
N SER A 454 -10.41 -22.54 -25.48
CA SER A 454 -10.92 -23.08 -24.24
C SER A 454 -12.16 -22.31 -23.79
N GLY A 455 -13.12 -23.05 -23.19
CA GLY A 455 -14.34 -22.45 -22.64
C GLY A 455 -15.21 -21.76 -23.69
N ALA A 456 -15.15 -22.17 -24.97
CA ALA A 456 -15.88 -21.53 -26.04
C ALA A 456 -17.39 -21.65 -25.86
N THR A 457 -18.11 -20.52 -25.95
CA THR A 457 -19.55 -20.52 -26.16
C THR A 457 -19.81 -20.71 -27.65
N LEU A 458 -20.23 -21.92 -28.01
CA LEU A 458 -20.48 -22.22 -29.42
C LEU A 458 -21.76 -21.56 -29.92
N PRO A 459 -21.76 -20.98 -31.14
CA PRO A 459 -22.98 -20.45 -31.78
C PRO A 459 -24.07 -21.51 -31.89
N PRO A 460 -25.36 -21.14 -31.79
CA PRO A 460 -26.46 -22.07 -31.99
C PRO A 460 -26.37 -22.75 -33.38
N GLY A 461 -26.45 -24.07 -33.40
CA GLY A 461 -26.39 -24.84 -34.65
C GLY A 461 -24.97 -25.32 -35.05
N THR A 462 -23.93 -24.99 -34.25
CA THR A 462 -22.59 -25.54 -34.45
C THR A 462 -22.61 -27.06 -34.32
N ALA A 463 -22.08 -27.76 -35.33
CA ALA A 463 -21.97 -29.20 -35.32
C ALA A 463 -20.79 -29.61 -34.40
N VAL A 464 -21.07 -30.29 -33.28
CA VAL A 464 -20.04 -30.71 -32.34
C VAL A 464 -19.63 -32.14 -32.59
N ILE A 465 -18.34 -32.36 -32.83
CA ILE A 465 -17.72 -33.68 -32.98
C ILE A 465 -17.34 -34.19 -31.58
N PRO A 466 -17.84 -35.37 -31.18
CA PRO A 466 -17.59 -35.89 -29.84
C PRO A 466 -16.11 -36.09 -29.53
N ALA A 467 -15.72 -35.87 -28.28
CA ALA A 467 -14.34 -36.06 -27.78
C ALA A 467 -13.75 -37.47 -28.04
N ALA A 468 -14.59 -38.49 -28.14
CA ALA A 468 -14.16 -39.85 -28.49
C ALA A 468 -13.51 -39.94 -29.88
N ASN A 469 -13.75 -38.96 -30.75
CA ASN A 469 -13.15 -38.86 -32.08
C ASN A 469 -11.90 -37.98 -32.13
N PHE A 470 -11.49 -37.45 -31.00
CA PHE A 470 -10.26 -36.64 -30.93
C PHE A 470 -9.02 -37.46 -31.32
N GLY A 471 -8.15 -36.87 -32.13
CA GLY A 471 -6.96 -37.53 -32.63
C GLY A 471 -7.20 -38.51 -33.82
N GLN A 472 -8.46 -38.64 -34.27
CA GLN A 472 -8.80 -39.47 -35.43
C GLN A 472 -9.01 -38.62 -36.68
N PRO A 473 -8.64 -39.14 -37.88
CA PRO A 473 -9.02 -38.52 -39.14
C PRO A 473 -10.54 -38.50 -39.29
N ILE A 474 -11.09 -37.39 -39.71
CA ILE A 474 -12.50 -37.21 -40.02
C ILE A 474 -12.66 -36.54 -41.38
N SER A 475 -13.82 -36.66 -41.98
CA SER A 475 -14.14 -35.96 -43.22
C SER A 475 -15.47 -35.22 -43.11
N ILE A 476 -15.51 -34.00 -43.64
CA ILE A 476 -16.71 -33.22 -43.78
C ILE A 476 -17.19 -33.43 -45.21
N LYS A 477 -18.43 -33.90 -45.41
CA LYS A 477 -18.99 -34.17 -46.73
C LYS A 477 -20.32 -33.48 -46.90
N PHE A 478 -20.44 -32.67 -47.93
CA PHE A 478 -21.70 -32.00 -48.27
C PHE A 478 -22.71 -32.98 -48.90
N THR A 479 -23.89 -33.06 -48.34
CA THR A 479 -24.99 -33.89 -48.81
C THR A 479 -25.92 -33.08 -49.71
N SER A 480 -25.91 -31.76 -49.58
CA SER A 480 -26.59 -30.80 -50.44
C SER A 480 -25.85 -29.45 -50.44
N SER A 481 -26.37 -28.43 -51.13
CA SER A 481 -25.81 -27.08 -51.09
C SER A 481 -25.99 -26.37 -49.74
N SER A 482 -26.73 -26.94 -48.78
CA SER A 482 -27.06 -26.32 -47.48
C SER A 482 -26.88 -27.26 -46.29
N THR A 483 -26.43 -28.51 -46.49
CA THR A 483 -26.24 -29.49 -45.42
C THR A 483 -24.97 -30.28 -45.61
N PHE A 484 -24.32 -30.60 -44.51
CA PHE A 484 -23.14 -31.45 -44.47
C PHE A 484 -23.22 -32.52 -43.38
N GLN A 485 -22.46 -33.57 -43.51
CA GLN A 485 -22.21 -34.60 -42.50
C GLN A 485 -20.72 -34.65 -42.20
N VAL A 486 -20.41 -34.90 -40.95
CA VAL A 486 -19.05 -35.22 -40.51
C VAL A 486 -18.95 -36.73 -40.32
N LEU A 487 -18.00 -37.33 -41.00
CA LEU A 487 -17.79 -38.79 -41.05
C LEU A 487 -16.52 -39.14 -40.29
N SER A 488 -16.54 -40.24 -39.55
CA SER A 488 -15.35 -40.86 -38.99
C SER A 488 -14.49 -41.51 -40.10
N SER A 489 -13.28 -41.94 -39.75
CA SER A 489 -12.41 -42.72 -40.64
C SER A 489 -13.07 -44.02 -41.19
N GLY A 490 -14.06 -44.55 -40.48
CA GLY A 490 -14.89 -45.68 -40.89
C GLY A 490 -16.16 -45.28 -41.67
N ASN A 491 -16.28 -44.07 -42.17
CA ASN A 491 -17.44 -43.53 -42.88
C ASN A 491 -18.78 -43.50 -42.08
N SER A 492 -18.72 -43.60 -40.77
CA SER A 492 -19.90 -43.43 -39.91
C SER A 492 -20.15 -41.96 -39.64
N VAL A 493 -21.41 -41.50 -39.69
CA VAL A 493 -21.80 -40.12 -39.37
C VAL A 493 -21.63 -39.90 -37.85
N ILE A 494 -20.79 -38.93 -37.49
CA ILE A 494 -20.50 -38.56 -36.09
C ILE A 494 -21.07 -37.19 -35.70
N ALA A 495 -21.34 -36.33 -36.69
CA ALA A 495 -22.05 -35.09 -36.54
C ALA A 495 -22.68 -34.66 -37.86
N SER A 496 -23.64 -33.75 -37.84
CA SER A 496 -24.23 -33.15 -39.05
C SER A 496 -24.57 -31.70 -38.75
N GLY A 497 -24.58 -30.87 -39.79
CA GLY A 497 -24.88 -29.46 -39.67
C GLY A 497 -25.50 -28.85 -40.90
N SER A 498 -26.04 -27.64 -40.74
CA SER A 498 -26.49 -26.80 -41.84
C SER A 498 -25.38 -25.86 -42.29
N TYR A 499 -25.40 -25.51 -43.55
CA TYR A 499 -24.47 -24.58 -44.18
C TYR A 499 -25.22 -23.43 -44.84
N SER A 500 -24.68 -22.25 -44.72
CA SER A 500 -25.19 -21.02 -45.36
C SER A 500 -24.17 -20.51 -46.39
N ALA A 501 -24.60 -20.33 -47.63
CA ALA A 501 -23.73 -19.78 -48.68
C ALA A 501 -23.25 -18.35 -48.38
N THR A 502 -23.95 -17.62 -47.51
CA THR A 502 -23.64 -16.22 -47.14
C THR A 502 -22.82 -16.07 -45.89
N SER A 503 -22.94 -17.01 -44.94
CA SER A 503 -22.22 -16.93 -43.63
C SER A 503 -21.29 -18.12 -43.37
N GLY A 504 -21.32 -19.19 -44.21
CA GLY A 504 -20.56 -20.38 -43.93
C GLY A 504 -21.19 -21.28 -42.87
N ALA A 505 -20.38 -22.08 -42.22
CA ALA A 505 -20.76 -22.89 -41.06
C ALA A 505 -19.56 -23.08 -40.11
N GLU A 506 -19.89 -23.24 -38.84
CA GLU A 506 -18.90 -23.58 -37.80
C GLU A 506 -19.10 -25.05 -37.35
N ILE A 507 -17.99 -25.72 -37.13
CA ILE A 507 -17.91 -27.08 -36.60
C ILE A 507 -16.89 -27.06 -35.44
N ALA A 508 -17.13 -27.81 -34.40
CA ALA A 508 -16.24 -27.86 -33.25
C ALA A 508 -15.84 -29.30 -32.92
N ILE A 509 -14.55 -29.60 -32.74
CA ILE A 509 -14.07 -30.87 -32.22
C ILE A 509 -13.84 -30.70 -30.71
N ALA A 510 -14.57 -31.48 -29.91
CA ALA A 510 -14.42 -31.44 -28.46
C ALA A 510 -13.14 -32.15 -28.00
N TYR A 511 -12.46 -31.60 -27.01
CA TYR A 511 -11.30 -32.21 -26.37
C TYR A 511 -11.71 -33.35 -25.44
N PRO A 512 -10.84 -34.40 -25.28
CA PRO A 512 -11.08 -35.50 -24.35
C PRO A 512 -10.92 -35.01 -22.88
N SER A 513 -11.66 -35.65 -21.96
CA SER A 513 -11.43 -35.48 -20.53
C SER A 513 -9.95 -35.83 -20.16
N PRO A 514 -9.27 -35.03 -19.28
CA PRO A 514 -9.82 -34.07 -18.32
C PRO A 514 -9.88 -32.60 -18.79
N ALA A 515 -9.89 -32.31 -20.08
CA ALA A 515 -10.01 -30.94 -20.57
C ALA A 515 -11.32 -30.29 -20.07
N PRO A 516 -11.31 -28.97 -19.75
CA PRO A 516 -12.50 -28.23 -19.36
C PRO A 516 -13.65 -28.35 -20.38
N ALA A 517 -14.87 -28.29 -19.90
CA ALA A 517 -16.04 -28.25 -20.78
C ALA A 517 -16.00 -26.98 -21.66
N GLY A 518 -16.19 -27.15 -22.97
CA GLY A 518 -16.09 -26.06 -23.93
C GLY A 518 -14.72 -25.90 -24.59
N ASP A 519 -13.75 -26.73 -24.26
CA ASP A 519 -12.49 -26.79 -25.01
C ASP A 519 -12.72 -27.47 -26.36
N VAL A 520 -12.46 -26.74 -27.44
CA VAL A 520 -12.76 -27.18 -28.79
C VAL A 520 -11.69 -26.74 -29.78
N VAL A 521 -11.55 -27.51 -30.86
CA VAL A 521 -10.88 -27.09 -32.10
C VAL A 521 -11.95 -26.63 -33.07
N PRO A 522 -12.05 -25.31 -33.36
CA PRO A 522 -13.02 -24.82 -34.33
C PRO A 522 -12.59 -25.11 -35.75
N ILE A 523 -13.56 -25.48 -36.60
CA ILE A 523 -13.38 -25.61 -38.03
C ILE A 523 -14.40 -24.70 -38.68
N SER A 524 -13.94 -23.73 -39.47
CA SER A 524 -14.80 -22.81 -40.17
C SER A 524 -14.90 -23.21 -41.65
N LEU A 525 -16.10 -23.35 -42.13
CA LEU A 525 -16.39 -23.47 -43.59
C LEU A 525 -16.71 -22.08 -44.10
N SER A 526 -15.94 -21.57 -45.06
CA SER A 526 -16.14 -20.20 -45.60
C SER A 526 -17.50 -20.03 -46.28
N ALA A 527 -17.98 -18.82 -46.35
CA ALA A 527 -19.08 -18.47 -47.28
C ALA A 527 -18.70 -18.83 -48.72
N GLY A 528 -19.69 -19.21 -49.52
CA GLY A 528 -19.48 -19.62 -50.89
C GLY A 528 -20.53 -20.61 -51.40
N THR A 529 -20.33 -21.16 -52.57
CA THR A 529 -21.22 -22.18 -53.18
C THR A 529 -20.76 -23.55 -52.82
N ALA A 530 -21.58 -24.33 -52.11
CA ALA A 530 -21.37 -25.74 -51.82
C ALA A 530 -22.11 -26.61 -52.85
N VAL A 531 -21.49 -27.72 -53.21
CA VAL A 531 -22.10 -28.70 -54.11
C VAL A 531 -22.16 -30.04 -53.37
N ALA A 532 -23.26 -30.79 -53.61
CA ALA A 532 -23.38 -32.14 -53.06
C ALA A 532 -22.20 -33.01 -53.55
N GLY A 533 -21.48 -33.62 -52.61
CA GLY A 533 -20.25 -34.38 -52.90
C GLY A 533 -18.95 -33.66 -52.57
N ASP A 534 -18.99 -32.32 -52.37
CA ASP A 534 -17.82 -31.61 -51.86
C ASP A 534 -17.37 -32.18 -50.51
N SER A 535 -16.06 -32.29 -50.31
CA SER A 535 -15.50 -32.93 -49.12
C SER A 535 -14.22 -32.26 -48.66
N PHE A 536 -14.01 -32.29 -47.33
CA PHE A 536 -12.80 -31.83 -46.69
C PHE A 536 -12.32 -32.88 -45.73
N GLY A 537 -11.07 -33.29 -45.87
CA GLY A 537 -10.38 -34.12 -44.91
C GLY A 537 -9.87 -33.29 -43.75
N ILE A 538 -10.19 -33.67 -42.53
CA ILE A 538 -9.65 -33.08 -41.31
C ILE A 538 -8.81 -34.14 -40.64
N THR A 539 -7.51 -33.98 -40.71
CA THR A 539 -6.55 -34.98 -40.21
C THR A 539 -5.81 -34.41 -39.00
N PRO A 540 -5.36 -35.28 -38.08
CA PRO A 540 -4.49 -34.87 -37.00
C PRO A 540 -3.31 -34.07 -37.53
N GLY A 541 -3.02 -32.94 -36.89
CA GLY A 541 -1.92 -32.05 -37.26
C GLY A 541 -0.56 -32.74 -37.02
N GLY A 542 0.36 -32.51 -37.93
CA GLY A 542 1.75 -32.94 -37.74
C GLY A 542 2.54 -31.95 -36.89
N THR A 543 3.66 -32.38 -36.36
CA THR A 543 4.59 -31.59 -35.55
C THR A 543 5.11 -30.30 -36.22
N GLY A 544 4.98 -30.21 -37.56
CA GLY A 544 5.30 -28.99 -38.33
C GLY A 544 4.21 -27.91 -38.35
N SER A 545 3.05 -28.14 -37.73
CA SER A 545 2.02 -27.11 -37.58
C SER A 545 2.41 -26.10 -36.50
N SER A 546 2.07 -24.82 -36.73
CA SER A 546 2.35 -23.69 -35.78
C SER A 546 1.08 -23.13 -35.13
N GLY A 547 -0.11 -23.72 -35.38
CA GLY A 547 -1.35 -23.10 -34.97
C GLY A 547 -1.48 -22.84 -33.46
N ASN A 548 -0.96 -23.76 -32.64
CA ASN A 548 -1.06 -23.61 -31.19
C ASN A 548 -0.08 -22.55 -30.64
N ILE A 549 1.14 -22.50 -31.12
CA ILE A 549 2.13 -21.50 -30.67
C ILE A 549 1.76 -20.10 -31.18
N VAL A 550 1.06 -19.95 -32.31
CA VAL A 550 0.44 -18.72 -32.75
C VAL A 550 -0.65 -18.28 -31.77
N GLY A 551 -1.43 -19.24 -31.22
CA GLY A 551 -2.36 -18.98 -30.13
C GLY A 551 -1.67 -18.44 -28.89
N ILE A 552 -0.54 -19.05 -28.46
CA ILE A 552 0.28 -18.57 -27.34
C ILE A 552 0.81 -17.16 -27.61
N ALA A 553 1.36 -16.91 -28.80
CA ALA A 553 1.83 -15.56 -29.18
C ALA A 553 0.69 -14.53 -29.20
N GLY A 554 -0.53 -14.95 -29.60
CA GLY A 554 -1.74 -14.14 -29.62
C GLY A 554 -2.22 -13.67 -28.24
N LEU A 555 -1.86 -14.39 -27.15
CA LEU A 555 -2.19 -14.01 -25.78
C LEU A 555 -1.64 -12.63 -25.39
N ALA A 556 -0.60 -12.14 -26.06
CA ALA A 556 -0.09 -10.79 -25.87
C ALA A 556 -1.18 -9.71 -26.06
N ASN A 557 -2.16 -9.96 -26.93
CA ASN A 557 -3.22 -9.04 -27.29
C ASN A 557 -4.61 -9.47 -26.76
N GLN A 558 -4.67 -10.54 -25.98
CA GLN A 558 -5.91 -11.02 -25.40
C GLN A 558 -6.09 -10.51 -23.97
N ASN A 559 -7.33 -10.31 -23.57
CA ASN A 559 -7.68 -9.97 -22.19
C ASN A 559 -7.60 -11.25 -21.34
N VAL A 560 -6.58 -11.33 -20.50
CA VAL A 560 -6.28 -12.53 -19.69
C VAL A 560 -6.38 -12.27 -18.18
N LEU A 561 -6.51 -11.01 -17.78
CA LEU A 561 -6.60 -10.61 -16.37
C LEU A 561 -7.53 -9.40 -16.23
N SER A 562 -8.57 -9.49 -15.41
CA SER A 562 -9.48 -8.35 -15.12
C SER A 562 -10.01 -7.64 -16.38
N GLY A 563 -10.24 -8.37 -17.46
CA GLY A 563 -10.65 -7.79 -18.75
C GLY A 563 -9.57 -6.97 -19.47
N GLN A 564 -8.31 -7.08 -19.08
CA GLN A 564 -7.17 -6.36 -19.66
C GLN A 564 -6.13 -7.33 -20.26
N THR A 565 -5.31 -6.82 -21.18
CA THR A 565 -4.11 -7.53 -21.62
C THR A 565 -3.02 -7.45 -20.54
N LEU A 566 -2.09 -8.40 -20.53
CA LEU A 566 -0.95 -8.39 -19.60
C LEU A 566 -0.12 -7.10 -19.73
N GLY A 567 0.10 -6.65 -20.97
CA GLY A 567 0.83 -5.42 -21.25
C GLY A 567 0.12 -4.18 -20.72
N SER A 568 -1.22 -4.08 -20.90
CA SER A 568 -1.99 -2.94 -20.41
C SER A 568 -2.11 -2.93 -18.87
N ALA A 569 -2.26 -4.10 -18.23
CA ALA A 569 -2.30 -4.21 -16.79
C ALA A 569 -0.95 -3.81 -16.14
N TYR A 570 0.17 -4.25 -16.73
CA TYR A 570 1.49 -3.82 -16.28
C TYR A 570 1.72 -2.31 -16.49
N ALA A 571 1.34 -1.77 -17.65
CA ALA A 571 1.46 -0.34 -17.92
C ALA A 571 0.61 0.51 -16.96
N ALA A 572 -0.59 0.04 -16.60
CA ALA A 572 -1.44 0.67 -15.60
C ALA A 572 -0.78 0.69 -14.21
N LEU A 573 -0.14 -0.43 -13.80
CA LEU A 573 0.63 -0.49 -12.54
C LEU A 573 1.76 0.55 -12.53
N VAL A 574 2.60 0.56 -13.57
CA VAL A 574 3.74 1.49 -13.67
C VAL A 574 3.25 2.95 -13.67
N THR A 575 2.17 3.24 -14.39
CA THR A 575 1.57 4.58 -14.43
C THR A 575 1.01 4.98 -13.06
N ASN A 576 0.32 4.06 -12.37
CA ASN A 576 -0.23 4.31 -11.03
C ASN A 576 0.90 4.60 -10.02
N VAL A 577 1.93 3.76 -9.99
CA VAL A 577 3.09 3.97 -9.09
C VAL A 577 3.80 5.29 -9.42
N GLY A 578 3.99 5.61 -10.70
CA GLY A 578 4.61 6.87 -11.12
C GLY A 578 3.78 8.11 -10.76
N SER A 579 2.46 8.08 -10.96
CA SER A 579 1.57 9.19 -10.61
C SER A 579 1.48 9.40 -9.09
N ARG A 580 1.41 8.30 -8.30
CA ARG A 580 1.47 8.38 -6.83
C ARG A 580 2.81 8.94 -6.34
N GLY A 581 3.92 8.58 -7.00
CA GLY A 581 5.24 9.16 -6.70
C GLY A 581 5.28 10.67 -6.91
N GLN A 582 4.69 11.16 -7.99
CA GLN A 582 4.59 12.60 -8.26
C GLN A 582 3.63 13.30 -7.28
N GLU A 583 2.50 12.70 -6.98
CA GLU A 583 1.55 13.20 -5.99
C GLU A 583 2.19 13.30 -4.59
N ALA A 584 2.87 12.24 -4.14
CA ALA A 584 3.57 12.21 -2.86
C ALA A 584 4.63 13.31 -2.76
N LYS A 585 5.38 13.56 -3.85
CA LYS A 585 6.36 14.64 -3.92
C LYS A 585 5.72 16.02 -3.77
N VAL A 586 4.63 16.28 -4.50
CA VAL A 586 3.92 17.57 -4.41
C VAL A 586 3.32 17.77 -3.03
N THR A 587 2.72 16.71 -2.45
CA THR A 587 2.15 16.74 -1.11
C THR A 587 3.21 17.02 -0.04
N ALA A 588 4.39 16.38 -0.13
CA ALA A 588 5.49 16.62 0.81
C ALA A 588 6.02 18.06 0.70
N GLN A 589 6.14 18.61 -0.51
CA GLN A 589 6.53 20.00 -0.71
C GLN A 589 5.50 20.99 -0.14
N ALA A 590 4.21 20.73 -0.33
CA ALA A 590 3.15 21.55 0.22
C ALA A 590 3.12 21.48 1.75
N ALA A 591 3.23 20.28 2.34
CA ALA A 591 3.28 20.08 3.79
C ALA A 591 4.49 20.77 4.42
N GLN A 592 5.67 20.73 3.76
CA GLN A 592 6.86 21.46 4.20
C GLN A 592 6.65 22.98 4.20
N ALA A 593 5.97 23.50 3.19
CA ALA A 593 5.67 24.94 3.13
C ALA A 593 4.72 25.38 4.26
N VAL A 594 3.69 24.55 4.55
CA VAL A 594 2.76 24.79 5.68
C VAL A 594 3.50 24.75 7.02
N LEU A 595 4.37 23.75 7.22
CA LEU A 595 5.19 23.65 8.43
C LEU A 595 6.08 24.88 8.61
N THR A 596 6.75 25.31 7.55
CA THR A 596 7.60 26.52 7.60
C THR A 596 6.77 27.76 7.97
N GLN A 597 5.57 27.90 7.40
CA GLN A 597 4.68 29.01 7.72
C GLN A 597 4.23 28.95 9.19
N ALA A 598 3.83 27.79 9.70
CA ALA A 598 3.42 27.62 11.10
C ALA A 598 4.58 27.94 12.06
N GLN A 599 5.79 27.47 11.76
CA GLN A 599 7.00 27.78 12.54
C GLN A 599 7.32 29.27 12.53
N ASN A 600 7.22 29.94 11.39
CA ASN A 600 7.43 31.39 11.31
C ASN A 600 6.39 32.16 12.13
N THR A 601 5.13 31.71 12.11
CA THR A 601 4.06 32.30 12.92
C THR A 601 4.37 32.12 14.42
N GLN A 602 4.74 30.92 14.85
CA GLN A 602 5.13 30.64 16.23
C GLN A 602 6.35 31.49 16.67
N GLN A 603 7.41 31.52 15.83
CA GLN A 603 8.61 32.30 16.13
C GLN A 603 8.37 33.79 16.22
N SER A 604 7.41 34.34 15.48
CA SER A 604 7.06 35.76 15.58
C SER A 604 6.43 36.12 16.92
N ILE A 605 5.87 35.15 17.66
CA ILE A 605 5.21 35.34 18.96
C ILE A 605 6.15 34.96 20.11
N SER A 606 6.83 33.83 20.00
CA SER A 606 7.59 33.20 21.09
C SER A 606 9.10 33.18 20.86
N GLY A 607 9.58 33.59 19.69
CA GLY A 607 11.00 33.60 19.37
C GLY A 607 11.78 34.72 20.08
N VAL A 608 13.05 34.45 20.39
CA VAL A 608 13.95 35.46 20.96
C VAL A 608 14.43 36.40 19.84
N ASN A 609 14.20 37.70 20.01
CA ASN A 609 14.72 38.73 19.12
C ASN A 609 15.93 39.41 19.78
N LEU A 610 17.14 39.18 19.27
CA LEU A 610 18.37 39.71 19.86
C LEU A 610 18.43 41.24 19.92
N ASP A 611 17.79 41.95 19.01
CA ASP A 611 17.77 43.41 19.00
C ASP A 611 16.89 43.93 20.14
N GLU A 612 15.76 43.28 20.42
CA GLU A 612 14.88 43.59 21.56
C GLU A 612 15.57 43.23 22.87
N GLU A 613 16.20 42.07 22.98
CA GLU A 613 16.93 41.67 24.18
C GLU A 613 18.11 42.60 24.47
N ALA A 614 18.84 43.06 23.45
CA ALA A 614 19.90 44.05 23.63
C ALA A 614 19.35 45.40 24.12
N ALA A 615 18.20 45.85 23.63
CA ALA A 615 17.54 47.05 24.12
C ALA A 615 17.04 46.89 25.57
N HIS A 616 16.45 45.76 25.91
CA HIS A 616 16.04 45.41 27.28
C HIS A 616 17.22 45.33 28.22
N LEU A 617 18.35 44.74 27.81
CA LEU A 617 19.56 44.65 28.61
C LEU A 617 20.08 46.05 28.99
N VAL A 618 20.14 46.98 28.04
CA VAL A 618 20.57 48.36 28.29
C VAL A 618 19.60 49.07 29.25
N ALA A 619 18.28 48.91 29.06
CA ALA A 619 17.27 49.48 29.91
C ALA A 619 17.35 48.97 31.36
N TYR A 620 17.52 47.66 31.54
CA TYR A 620 17.63 47.05 32.86
C TYR A 620 18.97 47.33 33.54
N GLN A 621 20.09 47.48 32.79
CA GLN A 621 21.35 47.97 33.34
C GLN A 621 21.23 49.40 33.85
N GLN A 622 20.52 50.26 33.13
CA GLN A 622 20.27 51.64 33.60
C GLN A 622 19.37 51.66 34.85
N ALA A 623 18.33 50.81 34.90
CA ALA A 623 17.45 50.66 36.08
C ALA A 623 18.24 50.15 37.30
N TYR A 624 19.12 49.17 37.10
CA TYR A 624 20.04 48.66 38.13
C TYR A 624 20.94 49.76 38.67
N GLN A 625 21.58 50.56 37.81
CA GLN A 625 22.43 51.67 38.20
C GLN A 625 21.65 52.75 38.95
N ALA A 626 20.41 53.07 38.52
CA ALA A 626 19.55 54.03 39.19
C ALA A 626 19.16 53.54 40.59
N ALA A 627 18.75 52.30 40.76
CA ALA A 627 18.41 51.71 42.07
C ALA A 627 19.60 51.68 43.01
N ALA A 628 20.80 51.31 42.52
CA ALA A 628 22.04 51.36 43.29
C ALA A 628 22.39 52.80 43.76
N LYS A 629 22.12 53.81 42.90
CA LYS A 629 22.30 55.22 43.26
C LYS A 629 21.35 55.68 44.34
N VAL A 630 20.09 55.22 44.32
CA VAL A 630 19.10 55.51 45.40
C VAL A 630 19.58 54.93 46.71
N ILE A 631 20.11 53.69 46.75
CA ILE A 631 20.65 53.09 47.95
C ILE A 631 21.83 53.90 48.49
N ALA A 632 22.80 54.26 47.64
CA ALA A 632 23.96 55.06 48.01
C ALA A 632 23.56 56.41 48.56
N THR A 633 22.53 57.06 47.99
CA THR A 633 22.00 58.35 48.47
C THR A 633 21.31 58.15 49.81
N ALA A 634 20.53 57.11 50.02
CA ALA A 634 19.90 56.81 51.32
C ALA A 634 20.95 56.53 52.42
N GLN A 635 22.04 55.84 52.10
CA GLN A 635 23.16 55.60 53.03
C GLN A 635 23.84 56.94 53.41
N THR A 636 24.13 57.83 52.46
CA THR A 636 24.73 59.15 52.68
C THR A 636 23.85 60.02 53.57
N LEU A 637 22.55 59.98 53.36
CA LEU A 637 21.56 60.70 54.19
C LEU A 637 21.50 60.11 55.61
N PHE A 638 21.62 58.78 55.75
CA PHE A 638 21.66 58.09 57.02
C PHE A 638 22.92 58.50 57.84
N ASP A 639 24.09 58.42 57.16
CA ASP A 639 25.34 58.87 57.80
C ASP A 639 25.35 60.34 58.21
N SER A 640 24.76 61.19 57.41
CA SER A 640 24.60 62.63 57.70
C SER A 640 23.72 62.84 58.92
N LEU A 641 22.64 62.04 59.06
CA LEU A 641 21.73 62.12 60.24
C LEU A 641 22.44 61.57 61.49
N LEU A 642 23.23 60.52 61.37
CA LEU A 642 23.98 59.92 62.47
C LEU A 642 25.10 60.83 62.99
N ASN A 643 25.72 61.62 62.13
CA ASN A 643 26.73 62.63 62.44
C ASN A 643 26.15 63.94 62.98
N ALA A 644 24.82 64.11 62.81
CA ALA A 644 24.10 65.33 63.29
C ALA A 644 23.44 65.14 64.65
N VAL A 645 23.43 63.96 65.23
CA VAL A 645 22.96 63.60 66.58
C VAL A 645 24.19 63.28 67.46
#